data_7231af16d78cdcfb0609e941419c32a7
#
_entry.id   7231af16d78cdcfb0609e941419c32a7
#
_cell.length_a   1.000
_cell.length_b   1.000
_cell.length_c   1.000
_cell.angle_alpha   90.00
_cell.angle_beta   90.00
_cell.angle_gamma   90.00
#
_symmetry.space_group_name_H-M   'P 1'
#
loop_
_entity.id
_entity.type
_entity.pdbx_description
1 polymer ?
#
loop_
_entity_poly.entity_id
_entity_poly.type
_entity_poly.pdbx_seq_one_letter_code
_entity_poly.pdbx_strand_id
1 'polypeptide(L)'
;MTEEKILVTCALPYANGAMHVGHIRSTYLPGDIYARYLKMTGADVAFICATDEHGTPITVRADKEKTTPDKIAKRYHELIKKDFDSLNIKFDVFSRTSNKTNIKNAQEFFTEANKGGYIYPKEVEQYYCDTCKRFLPDRYVEGTCPECGVEGARGDHCEQCGQALSELLNPYCLVCRSTPKKKTTSHWFFRLKSFKDFLEDYLIQAKLPDNVRNYASSWTENLKDWCITRDMSWGVPVPLKDAKNKVIYVWWDAPIGYISATEDWGGEKGLDYWKNGKIIHFIGKDIIYHHALFWPAMLKAHGKYKYPYTIRAGEYLSLEGRKMSTSRNWVVWVKDFVEKYPGDYMRYYLTINSPLNTDMDFVWKDFETRINNELSDVLGNFVHRVLTFVVKFFDGKVPKPGKYDKRDHKILEAVEKSPQKVGKLIGEFNFIEALKSVMELAHLGNQYLNEKEPWKSKDPSVIYVAANIVKAIAVLSSPFIPETAQKIWDQLGQKGEVEKVKWSLASKFLAAGTKIKAPKPIIQKVEIEEVVPEYTDKKVIADPEIEKQIESKKISIALAEVKGIKVQRRAGELERMKKAALKDFDREKVYKTVESYRYLLSKIDKGTEGLSSENLVKYVESAKMLPNINTVADIYNMISFKTGMIMGAYDIRAIEGNLRLKVTDGKEKFVPIGSGRPAKIHPGEQVLADESDSVITRWLTKEHEKVKIERDTQGCIVCVQGNKNIPQAEIEKVLKEICNLIIKFCGGEYRIIYPV
;
A
#
# COMPACT_ATOMS: atom_id res chain seq x y z
N MET A 1 -29.35 17.63 28.79
CA MET A 1 -27.93 17.23 28.62
C MET A 1 -27.51 17.75 27.26
N THR A 2 -26.52 18.62 27.16
CA THR A 2 -25.95 19.05 25.89
C THR A 2 -25.42 17.80 25.20
N GLU A 3 -25.85 17.54 23.96
CA GLU A 3 -25.34 16.43 23.16
C GLU A 3 -23.80 16.53 23.09
N GLU A 4 -23.12 15.40 23.35
CA GLU A 4 -21.65 15.35 23.30
C GLU A 4 -21.18 15.62 21.88
N LYS A 5 -20.36 16.67 21.68
CA LYS A 5 -19.76 16.99 20.38
C LYS A 5 -18.69 15.98 20.04
N ILE A 6 -18.72 15.45 18.82
CA ILE A 6 -17.75 14.47 18.34
C ILE A 6 -17.04 15.02 17.12
N LEU A 7 -15.70 15.15 17.21
CA LEU A 7 -14.86 15.52 16.10
C LEU A 7 -14.18 14.28 15.54
N VAL A 8 -14.48 13.93 14.31
CA VAL A 8 -13.84 12.85 13.55
C VAL A 8 -12.91 13.47 12.52
N THR A 9 -11.65 13.08 12.51
CA THR A 9 -10.68 13.57 11.51
C THR A 9 -9.97 12.41 10.83
N CYS A 10 -9.55 12.62 9.60
CA CYS A 10 -8.63 11.74 8.90
C CYS A 10 -7.29 12.42 8.68
N ALA A 11 -6.19 11.66 8.76
CA ALA A 11 -4.86 12.18 8.47
C ALA A 11 -4.85 12.94 7.14
N LEU A 12 -4.20 14.09 7.12
CA LEU A 12 -4.14 14.95 5.96
C LEU A 12 -3.31 14.27 4.85
N PRO A 13 -3.91 13.98 3.68
CA PRO A 13 -3.15 13.45 2.56
C PRO A 13 -2.17 14.48 2.04
N TYR A 14 -0.96 14.03 1.71
CA TYR A 14 0.08 14.90 1.21
C TYR A 14 -0.17 15.26 -0.27
N ALA A 15 -0.19 16.55 -0.59
CA ALA A 15 -0.56 17.05 -1.92
C ALA A 15 0.56 16.89 -2.96
N ASN A 16 1.09 15.66 -3.14
CA ASN A 16 2.15 15.33 -4.08
C ASN A 16 1.85 14.13 -4.99
N GLY A 17 0.70 13.49 -4.85
CA GLY A 17 0.32 12.31 -5.60
C GLY A 17 -1.20 12.03 -5.56
N ALA A 18 -1.65 11.10 -6.39
CA ALA A 18 -3.00 10.58 -6.40
C ALA A 18 -3.24 9.63 -5.21
N MET A 19 -4.51 9.36 -4.90
CA MET A 19 -4.89 8.39 -3.88
C MET A 19 -4.87 6.97 -4.41
N HIS A 20 -4.50 6.03 -3.56
CA HIS A 20 -4.56 4.60 -3.87
C HIS A 20 -5.27 3.83 -2.76
N VAL A 21 -5.64 2.58 -3.05
CA VAL A 21 -6.43 1.72 -2.14
C VAL A 21 -5.84 1.63 -0.72
N GLY A 22 -4.52 1.71 -0.56
CA GLY A 22 -3.87 1.68 0.76
C GLY A 22 -4.22 2.88 1.63
N HIS A 23 -4.23 4.10 1.05
CA HIS A 23 -4.68 5.30 1.75
C HIS A 23 -6.16 5.18 2.16
N ILE A 24 -7.00 4.73 1.24
CA ILE A 24 -8.44 4.59 1.47
C ILE A 24 -8.72 3.62 2.60
N ARG A 25 -8.10 2.44 2.55
CA ARG A 25 -8.26 1.38 3.56
C ARG A 25 -7.80 1.80 4.95
N SER A 26 -6.61 2.41 5.04
CA SER A 26 -6.00 2.68 6.34
C SER A 26 -6.65 3.84 7.10
N THR A 27 -7.20 4.81 6.39
CA THR A 27 -7.50 6.13 6.98
C THR A 27 -8.91 6.62 6.64
N TYR A 28 -9.24 6.77 5.36
CA TYR A 28 -10.41 7.57 4.96
C TYR A 28 -11.72 6.80 4.99
N LEU A 29 -11.70 5.54 4.54
CA LEU A 29 -12.90 4.70 4.54
C LEU A 29 -13.40 4.39 5.96
N PRO A 30 -12.58 3.96 6.94
CA PRO A 30 -13.05 3.74 8.30
C PRO A 30 -13.55 5.02 8.97
N GLY A 31 -12.91 6.18 8.68
CA GLY A 31 -13.37 7.48 9.18
C GLY A 31 -14.76 7.86 8.63
N ASP A 32 -14.98 7.68 7.33
CA ASP A 32 -16.27 7.95 6.67
C ASP A 32 -17.38 7.03 7.18
N ILE A 33 -17.12 5.72 7.31
CA ILE A 33 -18.09 4.77 7.87
C ILE A 33 -18.50 5.19 9.27
N TYR A 34 -17.54 5.52 10.11
CA TYR A 34 -17.81 5.92 11.49
C TYR A 34 -18.60 7.22 11.57
N ALA A 35 -18.21 8.25 10.81
CA ALA A 35 -18.88 9.55 10.79
C ALA A 35 -20.32 9.44 10.27
N ARG A 36 -20.55 8.68 9.18
CA ARG A 36 -21.91 8.43 8.65
C ARG A 36 -22.80 7.74 9.69
N TYR A 37 -22.32 6.71 10.33
CA TYR A 37 -23.05 6.02 11.39
C TYR A 37 -23.45 6.98 12.52
N LEU A 38 -22.50 7.76 13.03
CA LEU A 38 -22.77 8.72 14.10
C LEU A 38 -23.80 9.78 13.68
N LYS A 39 -23.71 10.33 12.48
CA LYS A 39 -24.72 11.26 11.95
C LYS A 39 -26.10 10.63 11.85
N MET A 40 -26.18 9.36 11.44
CA MET A 40 -27.47 8.62 11.41
C MET A 40 -28.03 8.32 12.81
N THR A 41 -27.20 8.26 13.86
CA THR A 41 -27.69 8.16 15.24
C THR A 41 -28.24 9.47 15.78
N GLY A 42 -27.98 10.59 15.11
CA GLY A 42 -28.36 11.94 15.52
C GLY A 42 -27.31 12.60 16.42
N ALA A 43 -26.09 12.06 16.52
CA ALA A 43 -25.02 12.69 17.28
C ALA A 43 -24.55 14.00 16.61
N ASP A 44 -24.07 14.95 17.41
CA ASP A 44 -23.48 16.20 16.96
C ASP A 44 -22.02 15.96 16.49
N VAL A 45 -21.83 15.75 15.18
CA VAL A 45 -20.59 15.26 14.58
C VAL A 45 -20.07 16.21 13.51
N ALA A 46 -18.77 16.54 13.61
CA ALA A 46 -18.01 17.16 12.53
C ALA A 46 -16.99 16.15 11.97
N PHE A 47 -16.99 15.96 10.64
CA PHE A 47 -16.05 15.08 9.92
C PHE A 47 -15.12 15.92 9.04
N ILE A 48 -13.85 16.02 9.43
CA ILE A 48 -12.92 17.04 8.96
C ILE A 48 -11.70 16.39 8.31
N CYS A 49 -11.24 16.95 7.19
CA CYS A 49 -9.94 16.66 6.60
C CYS A 49 -9.40 17.91 5.86
N ALA A 50 -8.13 17.85 5.49
CA ALA A 50 -7.47 18.84 4.65
C ALA A 50 -6.34 18.19 3.86
N THR A 51 -5.77 18.86 2.86
CA THR A 51 -4.50 18.44 2.26
C THR A 51 -3.32 19.05 3.01
N ASP A 52 -2.29 18.24 3.24
CA ASP A 52 -0.98 18.70 3.69
C ASP A 52 -0.19 19.20 2.47
N GLU A 53 0.12 20.52 2.45
CA GLU A 53 0.59 21.20 1.25
C GLU A 53 1.98 21.85 1.38
N HIS A 54 2.64 21.70 2.52
CA HIS A 54 3.97 22.25 2.72
C HIS A 54 5.05 21.16 2.67
N GLY A 55 6.33 21.56 2.62
CA GLY A 55 7.48 20.66 2.71
C GLY A 55 8.19 20.34 1.39
N THR A 56 9.29 19.61 1.53
CA THR A 56 10.28 19.36 0.46
C THR A 56 9.76 18.57 -0.75
N PRO A 57 8.92 17.53 -0.64
CA PRO A 57 8.46 16.80 -1.83
C PRO A 57 7.69 17.65 -2.84
N ILE A 58 6.90 18.63 -2.36
CA ILE A 58 6.14 19.53 -3.23
C ILE A 58 7.08 20.51 -3.94
N THR A 59 8.05 21.08 -3.21
CA THR A 59 9.03 22.00 -3.78
C THR A 59 9.95 21.31 -4.78
N VAL A 60 10.44 20.11 -4.47
CA VAL A 60 11.24 19.29 -5.40
C VAL A 60 10.48 19.00 -6.69
N ARG A 61 9.19 18.68 -6.57
CA ARG A 61 8.33 18.43 -7.72
C ARG A 61 8.10 19.70 -8.54
N ALA A 62 7.87 20.83 -7.87
CA ALA A 62 7.72 22.12 -8.53
C ALA A 62 9.00 22.51 -9.32
N ASP A 63 10.17 22.29 -8.73
CA ASP A 63 11.48 22.52 -9.40
C ASP A 63 11.62 21.62 -10.65
N LYS A 64 11.29 20.32 -10.55
CA LYS A 64 11.33 19.38 -11.67
C LYS A 64 10.37 19.76 -12.81
N GLU A 65 9.16 20.17 -12.46
CA GLU A 65 8.12 20.55 -13.43
C GLU A 65 8.21 22.02 -13.86
N LYS A 66 9.21 22.77 -13.38
CA LYS A 66 9.44 24.21 -13.68
C LYS A 66 8.20 25.07 -13.40
N THR A 67 7.57 24.84 -12.27
CA THR A 67 6.34 25.52 -11.82
C THR A 67 6.45 25.97 -10.36
N THR A 68 5.39 26.51 -9.78
CA THR A 68 5.37 26.93 -8.36
C THR A 68 4.81 25.84 -7.44
N PRO A 69 5.28 25.75 -6.19
CA PRO A 69 4.74 24.80 -5.20
C PRO A 69 3.22 24.92 -5.01
N ASP A 70 2.66 26.15 -5.01
CA ASP A 70 1.23 26.39 -4.88
C ASP A 70 0.42 25.73 -6.02
N LYS A 71 0.92 25.81 -7.27
CA LYS A 71 0.25 25.16 -8.41
C LYS A 71 0.28 23.63 -8.30
N ILE A 72 1.38 23.06 -7.80
CA ILE A 72 1.46 21.63 -7.52
C ILE A 72 0.46 21.24 -6.45
N ALA A 73 0.49 21.91 -5.31
CA ALA A 73 -0.41 21.66 -4.19
C ALA A 73 -1.89 21.76 -4.60
N LYS A 74 -2.27 22.83 -5.30
CA LYS A 74 -3.64 23.01 -5.80
C LYS A 74 -4.08 21.88 -6.74
N ARG A 75 -3.23 21.48 -7.69
CA ARG A 75 -3.53 20.40 -8.63
C ARG A 75 -3.81 19.08 -7.90
N TYR A 76 -2.99 18.73 -6.90
CA TYR A 76 -3.18 17.49 -6.15
C TYR A 76 -4.32 17.58 -5.14
N HIS A 77 -4.58 18.74 -4.54
CA HIS A 77 -5.78 18.95 -3.74
C HIS A 77 -7.05 18.63 -4.53
N GLU A 78 -7.20 19.18 -5.73
CA GLU A 78 -8.36 18.94 -6.60
C GLU A 78 -8.44 17.47 -7.06
N LEU A 79 -7.30 16.82 -7.33
CA LEU A 79 -7.26 15.41 -7.70
C LEU A 79 -7.71 14.52 -6.52
N ILE A 80 -7.16 14.74 -5.33
CA ILE A 80 -7.50 13.99 -4.12
C ILE A 80 -8.99 14.16 -3.77
N LYS A 81 -9.51 15.39 -3.92
CA LYS A 81 -10.93 15.64 -3.72
C LYS A 81 -11.81 14.82 -4.66
N LYS A 82 -11.44 14.77 -5.96
CA LYS A 82 -12.15 13.93 -6.94
C LYS A 82 -12.09 12.44 -6.59
N ASP A 83 -10.94 11.95 -6.10
CA ASP A 83 -10.80 10.58 -5.66
C ASP A 83 -11.74 10.28 -4.47
N PHE A 84 -11.87 11.18 -3.49
CA PHE A 84 -12.82 11.04 -2.39
C PHE A 84 -14.28 11.08 -2.86
N ASP A 85 -14.62 12.04 -3.72
CA ASP A 85 -15.97 12.18 -4.27
C ASP A 85 -16.37 10.90 -5.03
N SER A 86 -15.46 10.30 -5.82
CA SER A 86 -15.70 9.08 -6.58
C SER A 86 -15.95 7.84 -5.72
N LEU A 87 -15.45 7.84 -4.49
CA LEU A 87 -15.69 6.82 -3.48
C LEU A 87 -16.82 7.19 -2.51
N ASN A 88 -17.50 8.30 -2.75
CA ASN A 88 -18.54 8.81 -1.87
C ASN A 88 -18.05 9.03 -0.41
N ILE A 89 -16.78 9.43 -0.24
CA ILE A 89 -16.23 9.87 1.06
C ILE A 89 -16.51 11.35 1.21
N LYS A 90 -17.35 11.71 2.19
CA LYS A 90 -17.91 13.06 2.32
C LYS A 90 -17.50 13.71 3.63
N PHE A 91 -16.48 14.54 3.59
CA PHE A 91 -16.12 15.40 4.71
C PHE A 91 -17.10 16.59 4.81
N ASP A 92 -17.32 17.10 6.02
CA ASP A 92 -18.06 18.37 6.23
C ASP A 92 -17.22 19.55 5.73
N VAL A 93 -15.89 19.44 5.81
CA VAL A 93 -14.93 20.32 5.14
C VAL A 93 -13.69 19.54 4.71
N PHE A 94 -13.24 19.81 3.49
CA PHE A 94 -11.95 19.37 2.97
C PHE A 94 -11.12 20.61 2.64
N SER A 95 -10.25 21.02 3.59
CA SER A 95 -9.50 22.28 3.57
C SER A 95 -8.05 22.08 3.06
N ARG A 96 -7.19 23.06 3.28
CA ARG A 96 -5.79 23.11 2.82
C ARG A 96 -4.89 23.69 3.90
N THR A 97 -3.70 23.12 4.14
CA THR A 97 -2.77 23.71 5.12
C THR A 97 -2.11 25.01 4.61
N SER A 98 -2.10 25.24 3.30
CA SER A 98 -1.56 26.49 2.71
C SER A 98 -2.51 27.68 2.81
N ASN A 99 -3.70 27.53 3.41
CA ASN A 99 -4.65 28.63 3.56
C ASN A 99 -4.25 29.60 4.69
N LYS A 100 -4.87 30.78 4.69
CA LYS A 100 -4.56 31.86 5.65
C LYS A 100 -4.87 31.47 7.11
N THR A 101 -5.94 30.71 7.33
CA THR A 101 -6.33 30.26 8.67
C THR A 101 -5.26 29.34 9.25
N ASN A 102 -4.77 28.37 8.49
CA ASN A 102 -3.74 27.47 8.97
C ASN A 102 -2.40 28.19 9.20
N ILE A 103 -2.00 29.08 8.31
CA ILE A 103 -0.78 29.88 8.48
C ILE A 103 -0.85 30.67 9.80
N LYS A 104 -1.98 31.36 10.06
CA LYS A 104 -2.20 32.12 11.31
C LYS A 104 -2.13 31.20 12.53
N ASN A 105 -2.83 30.08 12.52
CA ASN A 105 -2.90 29.14 13.63
C ASN A 105 -1.54 28.47 13.89
N ALA A 106 -0.81 28.08 12.86
CA ALA A 106 0.52 27.51 13.00
C ALA A 106 1.51 28.50 13.62
N GLN A 107 1.43 29.79 13.26
CA GLN A 107 2.22 30.85 13.87
C GLN A 107 1.79 31.13 15.32
N GLU A 108 0.49 31.06 15.65
CA GLU A 108 -0.01 31.18 17.03
C GLU A 108 0.54 30.04 17.90
N PHE A 109 0.43 28.78 17.44
CA PHE A 109 0.99 27.63 18.16
C PHE A 109 2.50 27.77 18.41
N PHE A 110 3.24 28.22 17.39
CA PHE A 110 4.66 28.49 17.54
C PHE A 110 4.93 29.57 18.60
N THR A 111 4.19 30.66 18.54
CA THR A 111 4.34 31.80 19.45
C THR A 111 4.04 31.42 20.89
N GLU A 112 2.95 30.71 21.15
CA GLU A 112 2.56 30.26 22.48
C GLU A 112 3.57 29.25 23.06
N ALA A 113 4.01 28.29 22.25
CA ALA A 113 5.05 27.33 22.65
C ALA A 113 6.39 28.05 22.96
N ASN A 114 6.74 29.08 22.20
CA ASN A 114 7.95 29.88 22.43
C ASN A 114 7.84 30.72 23.73
N LYS A 115 6.68 31.35 23.98
CA LYS A 115 6.40 32.06 25.24
C LYS A 115 6.48 31.12 26.45
N GLY A 116 6.02 29.89 26.31
CA GLY A 116 6.11 28.85 27.33
C GLY A 116 7.51 28.29 27.58
N GLY A 117 8.52 28.75 26.83
CA GLY A 117 9.90 28.26 26.94
C GLY A 117 10.15 26.89 26.34
N TYR A 118 9.18 26.38 25.54
CA TYR A 118 9.28 25.05 24.90
C TYR A 118 10.00 25.08 23.55
N ILE A 119 10.36 26.27 23.03
CA ILE A 119 11.13 26.44 21.82
C ILE A 119 12.45 27.13 22.10
N TYR A 120 13.54 26.65 21.52
CA TYR A 120 14.88 27.25 21.69
C TYR A 120 15.65 27.16 20.35
N PRO A 121 16.54 28.17 20.08
CA PRO A 121 17.42 28.15 18.94
C PRO A 121 18.61 27.20 19.17
N LYS A 122 19.10 26.58 18.10
CA LYS A 122 20.30 25.75 18.08
C LYS A 122 20.97 25.82 16.73
N GLU A 123 22.27 25.97 16.70
CA GLU A 123 23.07 25.84 15.49
C GLU A 123 23.22 24.39 15.08
N VAL A 124 23.05 24.14 13.78
CA VAL A 124 23.20 22.82 13.17
C VAL A 124 23.97 22.93 11.86
N GLU A 125 24.74 21.90 11.52
CA GLU A 125 25.35 21.77 10.21
C GLU A 125 24.37 21.13 9.22
N GLN A 126 24.17 21.78 8.08
CA GLN A 126 23.35 21.26 6.99
C GLN A 126 24.06 21.35 5.66
N TYR A 127 23.66 20.50 4.71
CA TYR A 127 24.15 20.57 3.35
C TYR A 127 23.71 21.86 2.67
N TYR A 128 24.66 22.54 2.00
CA TYR A 128 24.43 23.75 1.24
C TYR A 128 24.99 23.59 -0.16
N CYS A 129 24.21 23.96 -1.17
CA CYS A 129 24.62 23.95 -2.57
C CYS A 129 25.12 25.33 -3.00
N ASP A 130 26.39 25.46 -3.31
CA ASP A 130 26.98 26.72 -3.79
C ASP A 130 26.45 27.13 -5.19
N THR A 131 26.09 26.14 -6.03
CA THR A 131 25.52 26.37 -7.36
C THR A 131 24.08 26.89 -7.27
N CYS A 132 23.22 26.24 -6.46
CA CYS A 132 21.83 26.67 -6.26
C CYS A 132 21.67 27.77 -5.22
N LYS A 133 22.75 28.15 -4.51
CA LYS A 133 22.80 29.17 -3.45
C LYS A 133 21.74 28.97 -2.35
N ARG A 134 21.52 27.71 -1.94
CA ARG A 134 20.54 27.34 -0.92
C ARG A 134 20.98 26.17 -0.06
N PHE A 135 20.43 26.09 1.15
CA PHE A 135 20.46 24.88 1.98
C PHE A 135 19.66 23.77 1.32
N LEU A 136 20.03 22.53 1.56
CA LEU A 136 19.42 21.32 1.02
C LEU A 136 18.78 20.51 2.16
N PRO A 137 17.59 20.89 2.64
CA PRO A 137 16.90 20.12 3.66
C PRO A 137 16.37 18.79 3.12
N ASP A 138 16.44 17.76 3.96
CA ASP A 138 15.82 16.45 3.78
C ASP A 138 16.04 15.86 2.36
N ARG A 139 15.02 15.91 1.51
CA ARG A 139 14.99 15.28 0.18
C ARG A 139 15.65 16.06 -0.94
N TYR A 140 16.32 17.17 -0.66
CA TYR A 140 17.10 17.92 -1.64
C TYR A 140 18.54 17.42 -1.81
N VAL A 141 19.00 16.54 -0.90
CA VAL A 141 20.29 15.88 -0.99
C VAL A 141 20.09 14.38 -1.14
N GLU A 142 20.78 13.80 -2.07
CA GLU A 142 20.88 12.35 -2.26
C GLU A 142 22.34 11.93 -2.22
N GLY A 143 22.59 10.67 -1.88
CA GLY A 143 23.91 10.08 -1.82
C GLY A 143 23.84 8.59 -1.53
N THR A 144 24.96 8.02 -1.08
CA THR A 144 25.02 6.62 -0.71
C THR A 144 24.74 6.47 0.80
N CYS A 145 23.87 5.56 1.17
CA CYS A 145 23.61 5.26 2.58
C CYS A 145 24.86 4.70 3.26
N PRO A 146 25.33 5.27 4.38
CA PRO A 146 26.50 4.75 5.09
C PRO A 146 26.27 3.38 5.72
N GLU A 147 25.01 3.04 6.03
CA GLU A 147 24.65 1.79 6.73
C GLU A 147 24.51 0.59 5.79
N CYS A 148 23.80 0.75 4.67
CA CYS A 148 23.52 -0.35 3.76
C CYS A 148 24.15 -0.20 2.37
N GLY A 149 24.83 0.92 2.08
CA GLY A 149 25.54 1.15 0.82
C GLY A 149 24.65 1.47 -0.38
N VAL A 150 23.31 1.54 -0.21
CA VAL A 150 22.41 1.84 -1.33
C VAL A 150 22.63 3.27 -1.84
N GLU A 151 22.71 3.45 -3.14
CA GLU A 151 22.72 4.76 -3.79
C GLU A 151 21.33 5.37 -3.87
N GLY A 152 21.27 6.72 -3.94
CA GLY A 152 19.99 7.44 -3.97
C GLY A 152 19.30 7.51 -2.61
N ALA A 153 20.00 7.18 -1.51
CA ALA A 153 19.51 7.44 -0.16
C ALA A 153 19.35 8.94 0.06
N ARG A 154 18.29 9.32 0.75
CA ARG A 154 17.97 10.73 1.02
C ARG A 154 18.53 11.18 2.35
N GLY A 155 18.65 12.50 2.53
CA GLY A 155 19.33 13.09 3.68
C GLY A 155 18.60 12.90 5.01
N ASP A 156 17.35 12.44 5.03
CA ASP A 156 16.55 12.21 6.23
C ASP A 156 16.53 10.73 6.66
N HIS A 157 16.36 9.80 5.73
CA HIS A 157 16.36 8.37 6.00
C HIS A 157 16.65 7.55 4.74
N CYS A 158 17.08 6.33 4.94
CA CYS A 158 17.26 5.37 3.86
C CYS A 158 15.97 4.58 3.62
N GLU A 159 15.39 4.67 2.43
CA GLU A 159 14.17 3.92 2.07
C GLU A 159 14.41 2.40 2.01
N GLN A 160 15.67 1.97 1.82
CA GLN A 160 16.04 0.55 1.73
C GLN A 160 16.17 -0.14 3.09
N CYS A 161 16.96 0.45 4.01
CA CYS A 161 17.20 -0.15 5.34
C CYS A 161 16.39 0.49 6.47
N GLY A 162 15.63 1.56 6.19
CA GLY A 162 14.78 2.25 7.16
C GLY A 162 15.53 3.08 8.19
N GLN A 163 16.86 3.19 8.13
CA GLN A 163 17.66 3.94 9.09
C GLN A 163 17.53 5.45 8.87
N ALA A 164 17.40 6.20 9.97
CA ALA A 164 17.51 7.64 9.94
C ALA A 164 18.98 8.02 9.69
N LEU A 165 19.21 8.92 8.74
CA LEU A 165 20.55 9.30 8.29
C LEU A 165 20.88 10.70 8.78
N SER A 166 22.06 10.88 9.37
CA SER A 166 22.65 12.18 9.67
C SER A 166 23.66 12.61 8.61
N GLU A 167 24.18 11.67 7.86
CA GLU A 167 25.19 11.88 6.81
C GLU A 167 24.94 10.92 5.64
N LEU A 168 25.39 11.34 4.46
CA LEU A 168 25.40 10.53 3.25
C LEU A 168 26.84 10.41 2.73
N LEU A 169 27.18 9.27 2.18
CA LEU A 169 28.42 9.15 1.40
C LEU A 169 28.15 9.69 0.00
N ASN A 170 29.16 10.36 -0.58
CA ASN A 170 29.07 10.97 -1.91
C ASN A 170 27.80 11.82 -2.14
N PRO A 171 27.46 12.77 -1.26
CA PRO A 171 26.24 13.53 -1.36
C PRO A 171 26.23 14.43 -2.59
N TYR A 172 25.07 14.57 -3.23
CA TYR A 172 24.87 15.50 -4.33
C TYR A 172 23.53 16.23 -4.23
N CYS A 173 23.49 17.44 -4.75
CA CYS A 173 22.27 18.24 -4.84
C CYS A 173 21.31 17.61 -5.87
N LEU A 174 20.08 17.33 -5.49
CA LEU A 174 19.08 16.71 -6.38
C LEU A 174 18.73 17.59 -7.58
N VAL A 175 18.92 18.91 -7.49
CA VAL A 175 18.54 19.87 -8.53
C VAL A 175 19.63 20.03 -9.59
N CYS A 176 20.88 20.26 -9.18
CA CYS A 176 21.99 20.58 -10.10
C CYS A 176 23.09 19.53 -10.14
N ARG A 177 22.97 18.46 -9.38
CA ARG A 177 23.94 17.35 -9.26
C ARG A 177 25.33 17.73 -8.71
N SER A 178 25.57 18.99 -8.32
CA SER A 178 26.83 19.39 -7.71
C SER A 178 26.98 18.80 -6.29
N THR A 179 28.24 18.60 -5.88
CA THR A 179 28.55 18.16 -4.50
C THR A 179 28.29 19.30 -3.54
N PRO A 180 27.41 19.13 -2.51
CA PRO A 180 27.14 20.17 -1.53
C PRO A 180 28.22 20.22 -0.45
N LYS A 181 28.32 21.37 0.20
CA LYS A 181 29.18 21.58 1.40
C LYS A 181 28.32 21.63 2.65
N LYS A 182 28.89 21.32 3.80
CA LYS A 182 28.24 21.60 5.09
C LYS A 182 28.45 23.07 5.45
N LYS A 183 27.37 23.74 5.89
CA LYS A 183 27.36 25.08 6.46
C LYS A 183 26.51 25.12 7.71
N THR A 184 26.91 25.93 8.69
CA THR A 184 26.15 26.16 9.90
C THR A 184 24.93 27.05 9.62
N THR A 185 23.78 26.67 10.18
CA THR A 185 22.55 27.46 10.17
C THR A 185 21.86 27.32 11.51
N SER A 186 21.14 28.38 11.94
CA SER A 186 20.36 28.34 13.19
C SER A 186 18.96 27.82 12.92
N HIS A 187 18.51 26.84 13.69
CA HIS A 187 17.15 26.33 13.67
C HIS A 187 16.52 26.36 15.06
N TRP A 188 15.21 26.34 15.14
CA TRP A 188 14.45 26.26 16.38
C TRP A 188 14.00 24.82 16.62
N PHE A 189 14.15 24.41 17.88
CA PHE A 189 13.83 23.08 18.37
C PHE A 189 12.70 23.15 19.38
N PHE A 190 11.75 22.22 19.27
CA PHE A 190 10.72 22.00 20.27
C PHE A 190 11.21 21.01 21.31
N ARG A 191 11.10 21.38 22.61
CA ARG A 191 11.55 20.58 23.77
C ARG A 191 10.63 19.38 24.02
N LEU A 192 10.47 18.49 23.05
CA LEU A 192 9.57 17.35 23.15
C LEU A 192 9.90 16.46 24.35
N LYS A 193 11.18 16.32 24.67
CA LYS A 193 11.66 15.58 25.85
C LYS A 193 11.05 16.08 27.16
N SER A 194 10.74 17.38 27.27
CA SER A 194 10.16 17.98 28.49
C SER A 194 8.71 17.54 28.73
N PHE A 195 8.07 16.89 27.77
CA PHE A 195 6.70 16.41 27.90
C PHE A 195 6.61 14.91 28.22
N LYS A 196 7.71 14.23 28.56
CA LYS A 196 7.77 12.79 28.78
C LYS A 196 6.68 12.31 29.75
N ASP A 197 6.67 12.82 30.97
CA ASP A 197 5.73 12.39 32.01
C ASP A 197 4.28 12.64 31.63
N PHE A 198 4.00 13.81 31.02
CA PHE A 198 2.67 14.11 30.48
C PHE A 198 2.26 13.13 29.39
N LEU A 199 3.16 12.75 28.48
CA LEU A 199 2.86 11.83 27.39
C LEU A 199 2.62 10.40 27.89
N GLU A 200 3.37 9.95 28.87
CA GLU A 200 3.15 8.66 29.53
C GLU A 200 1.77 8.60 30.19
N ASP A 201 1.39 9.64 30.94
CA ASP A 201 0.06 9.76 31.54
C ASP A 201 -1.05 9.82 30.48
N TYR A 202 -0.86 10.58 29.40
CA TYR A 202 -1.81 10.66 28.28
C TYR A 202 -2.02 9.30 27.63
N LEU A 203 -0.94 8.55 27.35
CA LEU A 203 -1.04 7.23 26.72
C LEU A 203 -1.79 6.20 27.57
N ILE A 204 -1.77 6.35 28.90
CA ILE A 204 -2.55 5.53 29.84
C ILE A 204 -4.02 5.92 29.82
N GLN A 205 -4.33 7.22 29.85
CA GLN A 205 -5.71 7.73 30.00
C GLN A 205 -6.51 7.69 28.71
N ALA A 206 -5.89 7.92 27.56
CA ALA A 206 -6.55 7.92 26.27
C ALA A 206 -7.02 6.51 25.87
N LYS A 207 -8.16 6.42 25.18
CA LYS A 207 -8.75 5.14 24.72
C LYS A 207 -8.07 4.65 23.43
N LEU A 208 -6.76 4.52 23.50
CA LEU A 208 -5.96 4.05 22.37
C LEU A 208 -6.04 2.52 22.21
N PRO A 209 -6.09 2.00 20.97
CA PRO A 209 -5.90 0.57 20.74
C PRO A 209 -4.45 0.15 21.04
N ASP A 210 -4.26 -1.14 21.32
CA ASP A 210 -2.98 -1.66 21.80
C ASP A 210 -1.83 -1.43 20.82
N ASN A 211 -2.06 -1.56 19.50
CA ASN A 211 -1.05 -1.30 18.48
C ASN A 211 -0.55 0.15 18.54
N VAL A 212 -1.43 1.13 18.70
CA VAL A 212 -1.06 2.56 18.83
C VAL A 212 -0.35 2.82 20.15
N ARG A 213 -0.93 2.31 21.26
CA ARG A 213 -0.37 2.49 22.60
C ARG A 213 1.03 1.91 22.70
N ASN A 214 1.22 0.64 22.32
CA ASN A 214 2.50 -0.06 22.43
C ASN A 214 3.56 0.60 21.54
N TYR A 215 3.20 0.98 20.31
CA TYR A 215 4.12 1.69 19.43
C TYR A 215 4.55 3.05 20.03
N ALA A 216 3.60 3.86 20.47
CA ALA A 216 3.91 5.16 21.06
C ALA A 216 4.75 5.04 22.36
N SER A 217 4.39 4.10 23.25
CA SER A 217 5.14 3.87 24.48
C SER A 217 6.58 3.43 24.26
N SER A 218 6.88 2.70 23.17
CA SER A 218 8.26 2.33 22.85
C SER A 218 9.18 3.53 22.55
N TRP A 219 8.61 4.68 22.21
CA TRP A 219 9.36 5.91 21.92
C TRP A 219 9.53 6.84 23.13
N THR A 220 8.70 6.70 24.18
CA THR A 220 8.74 7.65 25.33
C THR A 220 10.06 7.62 26.09
N GLU A 221 10.75 6.48 26.14
CA GLU A 221 12.07 6.36 26.80
C GLU A 221 13.17 7.13 26.07
N ASN A 222 13.08 7.25 24.75
CA ASN A 222 14.11 7.84 23.89
C ASN A 222 13.64 9.10 23.16
N LEU A 223 12.73 9.88 23.76
CA LEU A 223 12.26 11.14 23.18
C LEU A 223 13.44 12.11 22.96
N LYS A 224 13.47 12.68 21.76
CA LYS A 224 14.44 13.72 21.38
C LYS A 224 13.71 15.01 21.04
N ASP A 225 14.36 16.13 21.32
CA ASP A 225 13.85 17.43 20.87
C ASP A 225 13.82 17.49 19.36
N TRP A 226 12.80 18.14 18.82
CA TRP A 226 12.49 18.12 17.39
C TRP A 226 12.80 19.46 16.73
N CYS A 227 13.56 19.42 15.62
CA CYS A 227 13.83 20.60 14.80
C CYS A 227 12.56 20.99 14.01
N ILE A 228 11.94 22.11 14.39
CA ILE A 228 10.65 22.58 13.87
C ILE A 228 10.74 23.70 12.84
N THR A 229 11.93 23.97 12.29
CA THR A 229 12.11 24.96 11.21
C THR A 229 12.95 24.40 10.07
N ARG A 230 12.81 25.00 8.89
CA ARG A 230 13.57 24.62 7.68
C ARG A 230 14.00 25.86 6.90
N ASP A 231 15.15 25.76 6.23
CA ASP A 231 15.64 26.75 5.27
C ASP A 231 14.98 26.52 3.90
N MET A 232 13.76 27.04 3.75
CA MET A 232 12.93 26.89 2.54
C MET A 232 12.12 28.13 2.27
N SER A 233 11.66 28.29 1.02
CA SER A 233 10.78 29.40 0.62
C SER A 233 9.28 29.05 0.66
N TRP A 234 8.93 27.76 0.68
CA TRP A 234 7.54 27.29 0.69
C TRP A 234 7.21 26.63 2.02
N GLY A 235 6.29 27.21 2.77
CA GLY A 235 5.87 26.79 4.09
C GLY A 235 5.34 27.99 4.90
N VAL A 236 4.95 27.76 6.14
CA VAL A 236 4.52 28.80 7.06
C VAL A 236 5.72 29.62 7.54
N PRO A 237 5.80 30.93 7.33
CA PRO A 237 6.92 31.75 7.81
C PRO A 237 7.05 31.67 9.34
N VAL A 238 8.25 31.53 9.85
CA VAL A 238 8.52 31.55 11.30
C VAL A 238 8.24 32.94 11.85
N PRO A 239 7.42 33.10 12.92
CA PRO A 239 6.98 34.41 13.45
C PRO A 239 8.03 35.05 14.39
N LEU A 240 9.32 35.02 14.01
CA LEU A 240 10.42 35.62 14.76
C LEU A 240 11.26 36.54 13.87
N LYS A 241 11.73 37.67 14.41
CA LYS A 241 12.48 38.69 13.66
C LYS A 241 13.83 38.19 13.13
N ASP A 242 14.46 37.30 13.86
CA ASP A 242 15.78 36.69 13.57
C ASP A 242 15.70 35.44 12.70
N ALA A 243 14.51 34.97 12.35
CA ALA A 243 14.26 33.79 11.54
C ALA A 243 13.97 34.11 10.06
N LYS A 244 14.63 35.12 9.49
CA LYS A 244 14.43 35.49 8.07
C LYS A 244 14.72 34.30 7.14
N ASN A 245 13.86 34.11 6.13
CA ASN A 245 13.96 33.05 5.11
C ASN A 245 13.81 31.62 5.70
N LYS A 246 13.20 31.48 6.86
CA LYS A 246 12.88 30.18 7.45
C LYS A 246 11.40 29.96 7.52
N VAL A 247 11.01 28.70 7.32
CA VAL A 247 9.62 28.25 7.47
C VAL A 247 9.50 27.24 8.59
N ILE A 248 8.32 27.14 9.13
CA ILE A 248 7.94 26.10 10.08
C ILE A 248 7.94 24.74 9.36
N TYR A 249 8.39 23.71 10.04
CA TYR A 249 8.45 22.35 9.53
C TYR A 249 7.05 21.75 9.36
N VAL A 250 6.84 21.04 8.28
CA VAL A 250 5.53 20.50 7.88
C VAL A 250 4.82 19.70 8.98
N TRP A 251 5.51 18.93 9.79
CA TRP A 251 4.92 18.20 10.90
C TRP A 251 4.50 19.06 12.10
N TRP A 252 4.85 20.33 12.10
CA TRP A 252 4.28 21.32 13.03
C TRP A 252 2.94 21.85 12.51
N ASP A 253 2.87 22.30 11.25
CA ASP A 253 1.66 22.93 10.73
C ASP A 253 0.60 21.93 10.22
N ALA A 254 0.99 20.72 9.82
CA ALA A 254 0.06 19.70 9.35
C ALA A 254 -1.01 19.31 10.41
N PRO A 255 -0.66 18.91 11.66
CA PRO A 255 -1.69 18.58 12.65
C PRO A 255 -2.53 19.78 13.09
N ILE A 256 -2.01 21.00 13.01
CA ILE A 256 -2.78 22.23 13.24
C ILE A 256 -3.84 22.40 12.16
N GLY A 257 -3.62 21.85 10.97
CA GLY A 257 -4.57 21.81 9.87
C GLY A 257 -5.95 21.23 10.26
N TYR A 258 -6.01 20.33 11.21
CA TYR A 258 -7.28 19.82 11.76
C TYR A 258 -8.07 20.93 12.46
N ILE A 259 -7.41 21.74 13.31
CA ILE A 259 -8.04 22.86 14.01
C ILE A 259 -8.45 23.91 13.00
N SER A 260 -7.56 24.25 12.06
CA SER A 260 -7.80 25.28 11.05
C SER A 260 -8.95 24.91 10.12
N ALA A 261 -9.03 23.65 9.68
CA ALA A 261 -10.16 23.17 8.88
C ALA A 261 -11.48 23.22 9.66
N THR A 262 -11.45 22.93 10.96
CA THR A 262 -12.63 23.01 11.81
C THR A 262 -13.06 24.47 12.03
N GLU A 263 -12.10 25.41 12.17
CA GLU A 263 -12.36 26.85 12.22
C GLU A 263 -12.95 27.37 10.90
N ASP A 264 -12.39 26.97 9.76
CA ASP A 264 -12.92 27.31 8.42
C ASP A 264 -14.36 26.83 8.23
N TRP A 265 -14.70 25.65 8.77
CA TRP A 265 -16.04 25.08 8.66
C TRP A 265 -17.08 25.78 9.54
N GLY A 266 -16.77 26.05 10.79
CA GLY A 266 -17.76 26.47 11.77
C GLY A 266 -17.38 27.68 12.62
N GLY A 267 -16.26 28.35 12.37
CA GLY A 267 -15.76 29.46 13.19
C GLY A 267 -15.62 29.04 14.67
N GLU A 268 -16.05 29.90 15.58
CA GLU A 268 -16.02 29.62 17.03
C GLU A 268 -16.86 28.38 17.43
N LYS A 269 -17.97 28.11 16.73
CA LYS A 269 -18.76 26.90 16.95
C LYS A 269 -18.00 25.64 16.50
N GLY A 270 -17.21 25.75 15.46
CA GLY A 270 -16.30 24.68 15.02
C GLY A 270 -15.20 24.45 16.04
N LEU A 271 -14.54 25.51 16.53
CA LEU A 271 -13.49 25.39 17.56
C LEU A 271 -13.99 24.84 18.90
N ASP A 272 -15.30 24.89 19.17
CA ASP A 272 -15.90 24.30 20.35
C ASP A 272 -15.75 22.75 20.38
N TYR A 273 -15.69 22.08 19.23
CA TYR A 273 -15.38 20.65 19.17
C TYR A 273 -13.96 20.36 19.69
N TRP A 274 -12.99 21.25 19.46
CA TRP A 274 -11.64 21.12 19.99
C TRP A 274 -11.54 21.46 21.48
N LYS A 275 -12.37 22.39 21.95
CA LYS A 275 -12.39 22.84 23.35
C LYS A 275 -13.17 21.89 24.26
N ASN A 276 -14.29 21.35 23.77
CA ASN A 276 -15.24 20.60 24.60
C ASN A 276 -15.58 19.21 24.08
N GLY A 277 -15.36 18.92 22.80
CA GLY A 277 -15.74 17.68 22.12
C GLY A 277 -14.84 16.49 22.42
N LYS A 278 -15.22 15.36 21.86
CA LYS A 278 -14.49 14.11 21.82
C LYS A 278 -13.79 13.97 20.48
N ILE A 279 -12.46 13.98 20.48
CA ILE A 279 -11.63 14.02 19.27
C ILE A 279 -11.19 12.61 18.90
N ILE A 280 -11.45 12.20 17.67
CA ILE A 280 -11.14 10.87 17.13
C ILE A 280 -10.35 11.03 15.84
N HIS A 281 -9.11 10.56 15.84
CA HIS A 281 -8.25 10.57 14.67
C HIS A 281 -8.19 9.21 13.97
N PHE A 282 -8.38 9.18 12.64
CA PHE A 282 -8.07 8.04 11.78
C PHE A 282 -6.81 8.34 10.99
N ILE A 283 -5.81 7.47 11.10
CA ILE A 283 -4.46 7.69 10.53
C ILE A 283 -3.88 6.40 9.94
N GLY A 284 -2.76 6.49 9.20
CA GLY A 284 -1.91 5.34 8.88
C GLY A 284 -0.94 5.05 10.03
N LYS A 285 -0.47 3.82 10.17
CA LYS A 285 0.44 3.42 11.26
C LYS A 285 1.81 4.10 11.23
N ASP A 286 2.25 4.54 10.07
CA ASP A 286 3.52 5.23 9.83
C ASP A 286 3.60 6.61 10.52
N ILE A 287 2.46 7.18 10.89
CA ILE A 287 2.38 8.50 11.53
C ILE A 287 1.87 8.45 12.98
N ILE A 288 1.86 7.27 13.61
CA ILE A 288 1.49 7.13 15.04
C ILE A 288 2.34 8.03 15.92
N TYR A 289 3.67 8.08 15.70
CA TYR A 289 4.58 8.94 16.47
C TYR A 289 4.10 10.40 16.50
N HIS A 290 3.72 10.93 15.34
CA HIS A 290 3.31 12.33 15.22
C HIS A 290 1.97 12.61 15.90
N HIS A 291 1.02 11.68 15.86
CA HIS A 291 -0.31 11.87 16.42
C HIS A 291 -0.46 11.48 17.89
N ALA A 292 0.32 10.51 18.36
CA ALA A 292 0.21 10.02 19.72
C ALA A 292 1.23 10.66 20.70
N LEU A 293 2.30 11.28 20.18
CA LEU A 293 3.33 11.94 20.99
C LEU A 293 3.49 13.42 20.65
N PHE A 294 3.87 13.72 19.40
CA PHE A 294 4.19 15.08 18.99
C PHE A 294 2.96 16.02 19.09
N TRP A 295 1.82 15.60 18.54
CA TRP A 295 0.59 16.37 18.54
C TRP A 295 0.03 16.65 19.96
N PRO A 296 -0.11 15.67 20.87
CA PRO A 296 -0.51 15.95 22.25
C PRO A 296 0.45 16.90 22.99
N ALA A 297 1.76 16.80 22.74
CA ALA A 297 2.75 17.72 23.33
C ALA A 297 2.56 19.16 22.80
N MET A 298 2.27 19.33 21.51
CA MET A 298 1.95 20.64 20.93
C MET A 298 0.66 21.23 21.53
N LEU A 299 -0.39 20.43 21.67
CA LEU A 299 -1.64 20.85 22.31
C LEU A 299 -1.43 21.24 23.78
N LYS A 300 -0.57 20.49 24.50
CA LYS A 300 -0.19 20.81 25.89
C LYS A 300 0.57 22.13 25.97
N ALA A 301 1.52 22.36 25.07
CA ALA A 301 2.29 23.60 25.01
C ALA A 301 1.42 24.81 24.70
N HIS A 302 0.38 24.65 23.87
CA HIS A 302 -0.58 25.71 23.51
C HIS A 302 -1.62 25.96 24.61
N GLY A 303 -2.14 24.93 25.25
CA GLY A 303 -2.99 25.01 26.46
C GLY A 303 -4.48 25.29 26.24
N LYS A 304 -4.96 25.48 25.00
CA LYS A 304 -6.37 25.86 24.73
C LYS A 304 -7.28 24.69 24.33
N TYR A 305 -6.74 23.59 23.86
CA TYR A 305 -7.50 22.52 23.21
C TYR A 305 -7.37 21.20 23.95
N LYS A 306 -8.36 20.33 23.81
CA LYS A 306 -8.35 18.96 24.34
C LYS A 306 -7.40 18.06 23.54
N TYR A 307 -6.97 16.99 24.18
CA TYR A 307 -6.17 15.93 23.55
C TYR A 307 -7.07 14.93 22.82
N PRO A 308 -6.54 14.21 21.83
CA PRO A 308 -7.29 13.13 21.16
C PRO A 308 -7.79 12.09 22.17
N TYR A 309 -9.09 11.79 22.11
CA TYR A 309 -9.70 10.74 22.92
C TYR A 309 -9.24 9.36 22.47
N THR A 310 -9.18 9.17 21.15
CA THR A 310 -8.64 7.95 20.53
C THR A 310 -7.98 8.26 19.18
N ILE A 311 -7.01 7.42 18.83
CA ILE A 311 -6.31 7.43 17.56
C ILE A 311 -6.43 6.02 16.99
N ARG A 312 -7.05 5.89 15.80
CA ARG A 312 -7.22 4.63 15.09
C ARG A 312 -6.22 4.58 13.95
N ALA A 313 -5.21 3.75 14.08
CA ALA A 313 -4.17 3.59 13.07
C ALA A 313 -4.45 2.35 12.21
N GLY A 314 -4.60 2.56 10.90
CA GLY A 314 -4.76 1.47 9.94
C GLY A 314 -3.42 0.85 9.57
N GLU A 315 -3.40 -0.47 9.49
CA GLU A 315 -2.23 -1.26 9.07
C GLU A 315 -1.97 -1.16 7.56
N TYR A 316 -0.84 -1.68 7.08
CA TYR A 316 -0.49 -1.60 5.66
C TYR A 316 -1.36 -2.47 4.77
N LEU A 317 -1.38 -2.11 3.49
CA LEU A 317 -2.04 -2.88 2.43
C LEU A 317 -0.97 -3.26 1.40
N SER A 318 -0.86 -4.56 1.13
CA SER A 318 -0.11 -5.10 0.00
C SER A 318 -1.02 -5.30 -1.21
N LEU A 319 -0.43 -5.57 -2.36
CA LEU A 319 -1.12 -5.90 -3.60
C LEU A 319 -0.53 -7.19 -4.15
N GLU A 320 -1.35 -8.24 -4.27
CA GLU A 320 -0.93 -9.55 -4.75
C GLU A 320 0.31 -10.07 -3.99
N GLY A 321 0.27 -9.98 -2.65
CA GLY A 321 1.35 -10.42 -1.76
C GLY A 321 2.57 -9.51 -1.68
N ARG A 322 2.56 -8.33 -2.34
CA ARG A 322 3.70 -7.41 -2.39
C ARG A 322 3.38 -6.07 -1.78
N LYS A 323 4.39 -5.44 -1.19
CA LYS A 323 4.29 -4.05 -0.75
C LYS A 323 4.01 -3.14 -1.95
N MET A 324 2.95 -2.35 -1.87
CA MET A 324 2.65 -1.35 -2.89
C MET A 324 3.78 -0.34 -3.03
N SER A 325 4.03 0.11 -4.26
CA SER A 325 5.06 1.07 -4.60
C SER A 325 4.58 2.01 -5.71
N THR A 326 4.39 3.27 -5.37
CA THR A 326 3.98 4.31 -6.33
C THR A 326 5.07 4.60 -7.36
N SER A 327 6.35 4.53 -6.96
CA SER A 327 7.49 4.75 -7.86
C SER A 327 7.67 3.64 -8.90
N ARG A 328 7.19 2.43 -8.60
CA ARG A 328 7.21 1.27 -9.51
C ARG A 328 5.86 1.03 -10.20
N ASN A 329 4.90 1.93 -10.01
CA ASN A 329 3.51 1.78 -10.46
C ASN A 329 2.84 0.44 -10.04
N TRP A 330 3.32 -0.17 -8.95
CA TRP A 330 2.72 -1.37 -8.35
C TRP A 330 1.71 -0.96 -7.29
N VAL A 331 0.54 -0.52 -7.74
CA VAL A 331 -0.47 0.10 -6.88
C VAL A 331 -1.83 0.12 -7.58
N VAL A 332 -2.92 0.04 -6.83
CA VAL A 332 -4.27 0.26 -7.35
C VAL A 332 -4.66 1.71 -7.08
N TRP A 333 -4.63 2.54 -8.11
CA TRP A 333 -5.05 3.93 -8.03
C TRP A 333 -6.57 4.02 -7.93
N VAL A 334 -7.07 4.93 -7.10
CA VAL A 334 -8.53 5.16 -6.97
C VAL A 334 -9.14 5.52 -8.31
N LYS A 335 -8.53 6.47 -9.03
CA LYS A 335 -8.99 6.90 -10.34
C LYS A 335 -9.16 5.73 -11.32
N ASP A 336 -8.12 4.90 -11.48
CA ASP A 336 -8.13 3.80 -12.45
C ASP A 336 -9.15 2.71 -12.07
N PHE A 337 -9.36 2.51 -10.77
CA PHE A 337 -10.38 1.60 -10.26
C PHE A 337 -11.80 2.07 -10.59
N VAL A 338 -12.13 3.33 -10.29
CA VAL A 338 -13.49 3.85 -10.47
C VAL A 338 -13.86 4.11 -11.93
N GLU A 339 -12.90 4.16 -12.85
CA GLU A 339 -13.14 4.14 -14.29
C GLU A 339 -13.73 2.79 -14.76
N LYS A 340 -13.45 1.70 -14.04
CA LYS A 340 -13.88 0.34 -14.38
C LYS A 340 -15.01 -0.19 -13.49
N TYR A 341 -14.99 0.16 -12.21
CA TYR A 341 -15.89 -0.41 -11.20
C TYR A 341 -16.53 0.67 -10.33
N PRO A 342 -17.79 0.47 -9.87
CA PRO A 342 -18.41 1.36 -8.89
C PRO A 342 -17.57 1.53 -7.62
N GLY A 343 -17.54 2.74 -7.05
CA GLY A 343 -16.82 3.04 -5.83
C GLY A 343 -17.24 2.17 -4.62
N ASP A 344 -18.51 1.80 -4.54
CA ASP A 344 -19.03 0.92 -3.48
C ASP A 344 -18.37 -0.48 -3.48
N TYR A 345 -17.85 -0.97 -4.62
CA TYR A 345 -17.17 -2.26 -4.68
C TYR A 345 -15.80 -2.19 -3.97
N MET A 346 -15.08 -1.08 -4.15
CA MET A 346 -13.87 -0.83 -3.38
C MET A 346 -14.18 -0.69 -1.88
N ARG A 347 -15.21 0.09 -1.53
CA ARG A 347 -15.64 0.27 -0.13
C ARG A 347 -15.99 -1.06 0.53
N TYR A 348 -16.76 -1.90 -0.16
CA TYR A 348 -17.11 -3.23 0.32
C TYR A 348 -15.88 -4.10 0.55
N TYR A 349 -15.06 -4.27 -0.50
CA TYR A 349 -13.91 -5.16 -0.46
C TYR A 349 -12.89 -4.76 0.60
N LEU A 350 -12.56 -3.47 0.66
CA LEU A 350 -11.63 -2.94 1.66
C LEU A 350 -12.17 -3.05 3.08
N THR A 351 -13.50 -3.02 3.28
CA THR A 351 -14.09 -3.17 4.62
C THR A 351 -14.15 -4.64 5.04
N ILE A 352 -14.67 -5.53 4.19
CA ILE A 352 -14.92 -6.93 4.56
C ILE A 352 -13.63 -7.73 4.79
N ASN A 353 -12.52 -7.29 4.17
CA ASN A 353 -11.19 -7.91 4.26
C ASN A 353 -10.22 -7.17 5.17
N SER A 354 -10.64 -6.10 5.87
CA SER A 354 -9.72 -5.26 6.64
C SER A 354 -9.54 -5.76 8.08
N PRO A 355 -8.55 -6.61 8.37
CA PRO A 355 -8.30 -7.04 9.74
C PRO A 355 -7.96 -5.85 10.65
N LEU A 356 -8.33 -5.95 11.94
CA LEU A 356 -8.20 -4.83 12.89
C LEU A 356 -6.74 -4.47 13.19
N ASN A 357 -5.86 -5.48 13.30
CA ASN A 357 -4.51 -5.32 13.85
C ASN A 357 -3.42 -5.99 12.99
N THR A 358 -3.70 -6.30 11.74
CA THR A 358 -2.74 -6.93 10.82
C THR A 358 -2.82 -6.30 9.44
N ASP A 359 -1.74 -6.46 8.68
CA ASP A 359 -1.69 -6.04 7.29
C ASP A 359 -2.73 -6.81 6.45
N MET A 360 -3.25 -6.17 5.41
CA MET A 360 -4.18 -6.74 4.44
C MET A 360 -3.47 -6.94 3.11
N ASP A 361 -3.89 -7.91 2.32
CA ASP A 361 -3.51 -8.04 0.93
C ASP A 361 -4.69 -7.77 0.00
N PHE A 362 -4.51 -6.92 -1.01
CA PHE A 362 -5.49 -6.73 -2.07
C PHE A 362 -5.21 -7.76 -3.16
N VAL A 363 -6.15 -8.68 -3.37
CA VAL A 363 -6.06 -9.74 -4.37
C VAL A 363 -7.23 -9.60 -5.36
N TRP A 364 -6.94 -9.38 -6.64
CA TRP A 364 -7.95 -9.14 -7.65
C TRP A 364 -8.95 -10.30 -7.80
N LYS A 365 -8.48 -11.54 -7.71
CA LYS A 365 -9.35 -12.72 -7.79
C LYS A 365 -10.27 -12.87 -6.57
N ASP A 366 -9.79 -12.51 -5.38
CA ASP A 366 -10.63 -12.46 -4.17
C ASP A 366 -11.65 -11.32 -4.28
N PHE A 367 -11.24 -10.16 -4.81
CA PHE A 367 -12.14 -9.05 -5.09
C PHE A 367 -13.30 -9.48 -6.02
N GLU A 368 -12.99 -10.08 -7.17
CA GLU A 368 -14.00 -10.61 -8.10
C GLU A 368 -14.95 -11.60 -7.41
N THR A 369 -14.37 -12.56 -6.69
CA THR A 369 -15.11 -13.59 -5.97
C THR A 369 -16.10 -13.01 -4.98
N ARG A 370 -15.66 -12.03 -4.17
CA ARG A 370 -16.52 -11.41 -3.16
C ARG A 370 -17.60 -10.53 -3.75
N ILE A 371 -17.26 -9.71 -4.77
CA ILE A 371 -18.28 -8.91 -5.44
C ILE A 371 -19.35 -9.79 -6.07
N ASN A 372 -18.94 -10.84 -6.78
CA ASN A 372 -19.88 -11.73 -7.47
C ASN A 372 -20.71 -12.58 -6.50
N ASN A 373 -20.07 -13.25 -5.55
CA ASN A 373 -20.74 -14.20 -4.68
C ASN A 373 -21.48 -13.51 -3.53
N GLU A 374 -20.90 -12.48 -2.91
CA GLU A 374 -21.49 -11.86 -1.71
C GLU A 374 -22.42 -10.69 -2.09
N LEU A 375 -21.93 -9.69 -2.86
CA LEU A 375 -22.79 -8.56 -3.23
C LEU A 375 -23.82 -8.92 -4.29
N SER A 376 -23.44 -9.61 -5.38
CA SER A 376 -24.38 -9.93 -6.46
C SER A 376 -25.30 -11.08 -6.08
N ASP A 377 -24.73 -12.25 -5.77
CA ASP A 377 -25.52 -13.47 -5.63
C ASP A 377 -26.26 -13.57 -4.29
N VAL A 378 -25.75 -12.99 -3.21
CA VAL A 378 -26.44 -12.99 -1.93
C VAL A 378 -27.31 -11.74 -1.78
N LEU A 379 -26.71 -10.54 -1.77
CA LEU A 379 -27.46 -9.31 -1.52
C LEU A 379 -28.33 -8.90 -2.70
N GLY A 380 -27.74 -8.82 -3.90
CA GLY A 380 -28.40 -8.37 -5.12
C GLY A 380 -29.59 -9.26 -5.48
N ASN A 381 -29.39 -10.58 -5.49
CA ASN A 381 -30.46 -11.53 -5.76
C ASN A 381 -31.57 -11.50 -4.72
N PHE A 382 -31.23 -11.40 -3.44
CA PHE A 382 -32.24 -11.31 -2.39
C PHE A 382 -33.16 -10.10 -2.59
N VAL A 383 -32.57 -8.92 -2.74
CA VAL A 383 -33.32 -7.67 -2.95
C VAL A 383 -34.18 -7.77 -4.23
N HIS A 384 -33.60 -8.22 -5.34
CA HIS A 384 -34.30 -8.32 -6.62
C HIS A 384 -35.48 -9.30 -6.55
N ARG A 385 -35.29 -10.48 -5.93
CA ARG A 385 -36.35 -11.49 -5.77
C ARG A 385 -37.51 -10.94 -4.95
N VAL A 386 -37.22 -10.33 -3.79
CA VAL A 386 -38.28 -9.77 -2.93
C VAL A 386 -39.11 -8.71 -3.65
N LEU A 387 -38.43 -7.74 -4.28
CA LEU A 387 -39.12 -6.66 -5.01
C LEU A 387 -39.90 -7.20 -6.22
N THR A 388 -39.36 -8.20 -6.91
CA THR A 388 -40.06 -8.87 -8.01
C THR A 388 -41.33 -9.55 -7.52
N PHE A 389 -41.32 -10.21 -6.37
CA PHE A 389 -42.52 -10.85 -5.79
C PHE A 389 -43.58 -9.82 -5.39
N VAL A 390 -43.14 -8.66 -4.82
CA VAL A 390 -44.09 -7.56 -4.53
C VAL A 390 -44.76 -7.04 -5.79
N VAL A 391 -43.99 -6.84 -6.87
CA VAL A 391 -44.57 -6.37 -8.16
C VAL A 391 -45.46 -7.44 -8.77
N LYS A 392 -45.02 -8.71 -8.83
CA LYS A 392 -45.71 -9.77 -9.54
C LYS A 392 -46.99 -10.25 -8.85
N PHE A 393 -46.99 -10.28 -7.51
CA PHE A 393 -48.08 -10.90 -6.73
C PHE A 393 -48.98 -9.88 -6.00
N PHE A 394 -48.52 -8.62 -5.81
CA PHE A 394 -49.17 -7.61 -4.99
C PHE A 394 -49.22 -6.23 -5.66
N ASP A 395 -49.29 -6.17 -7.00
CA ASP A 395 -49.44 -4.95 -7.79
C ASP A 395 -48.43 -3.84 -7.45
N GLY A 396 -47.21 -4.20 -7.08
CA GLY A 396 -46.16 -3.28 -6.67
C GLY A 396 -46.41 -2.58 -5.32
N LYS A 397 -47.27 -3.13 -4.47
CA LYS A 397 -47.53 -2.63 -3.10
C LYS A 397 -47.11 -3.64 -2.07
N VAL A 398 -46.39 -3.20 -1.06
CA VAL A 398 -46.07 -4.05 0.11
C VAL A 398 -47.33 -4.61 0.70
N PRO A 399 -47.55 -5.95 0.77
CA PRO A 399 -48.80 -6.53 1.20
C PRO A 399 -49.05 -6.28 2.70
N LYS A 400 -50.34 -6.28 3.11
CA LYS A 400 -50.71 -6.38 4.51
C LYS A 400 -50.43 -7.80 4.98
N PRO A 401 -49.65 -8.00 6.07
CA PRO A 401 -49.38 -9.34 6.56
C PRO A 401 -50.62 -10.01 7.11
N GLY A 402 -50.70 -11.30 6.97
CA GLY A 402 -51.67 -12.15 7.64
C GLY A 402 -51.20 -12.59 9.03
N LYS A 403 -51.44 -13.88 9.38
CA LYS A 403 -50.96 -14.43 10.65
C LYS A 403 -49.50 -14.87 10.54
N TYR A 404 -48.66 -14.41 11.45
CA TYR A 404 -47.26 -14.85 11.54
C TYR A 404 -47.16 -16.23 12.23
N ASP A 405 -46.20 -17.03 11.75
CA ASP A 405 -45.76 -18.24 12.42
C ASP A 405 -44.49 -17.99 13.28
N LYS A 406 -43.98 -19.05 13.91
CA LYS A 406 -42.77 -18.97 14.75
C LYS A 406 -41.52 -18.50 13.98
N ARG A 407 -41.42 -18.89 12.71
CA ARG A 407 -40.27 -18.50 11.88
C ARG A 407 -40.33 -17.01 11.52
N ASP A 408 -41.52 -16.52 11.14
CA ASP A 408 -41.76 -15.12 10.84
C ASP A 408 -41.40 -14.23 12.04
N HIS A 409 -41.83 -14.58 13.22
CA HIS A 409 -41.49 -13.86 14.45
C HIS A 409 -39.99 -13.83 14.72
N LYS A 410 -39.29 -14.97 14.54
CA LYS A 410 -37.83 -15.04 14.69
C LYS A 410 -37.08 -14.11 13.71
N ILE A 411 -37.55 -14.02 12.47
CA ILE A 411 -36.96 -13.14 11.47
C ILE A 411 -37.21 -11.66 11.83
N LEU A 412 -38.45 -11.30 12.18
CA LEU A 412 -38.79 -9.94 12.58
C LEU A 412 -37.99 -9.50 13.81
N GLU A 413 -37.81 -10.36 14.79
CA GLU A 413 -36.97 -10.11 15.97
C GLU A 413 -35.50 -9.85 15.57
N ALA A 414 -34.95 -10.63 14.60
CA ALA A 414 -33.62 -10.42 14.09
C ALA A 414 -33.47 -9.04 13.41
N VAL A 415 -34.48 -8.62 12.63
CA VAL A 415 -34.55 -7.29 12.03
C VAL A 415 -34.59 -6.19 13.09
N GLU A 416 -35.43 -6.36 14.13
CA GLU A 416 -35.57 -5.38 15.23
C GLU A 416 -34.28 -5.19 16.03
N LYS A 417 -33.49 -6.27 16.24
CA LYS A 417 -32.24 -6.25 17.00
C LYS A 417 -31.04 -5.79 16.17
N SER A 418 -31.12 -5.85 14.84
CA SER A 418 -29.99 -5.59 13.94
C SER A 418 -29.37 -4.20 14.08
N PRO A 419 -30.12 -3.08 14.25
CA PRO A 419 -29.50 -1.76 14.43
C PRO A 419 -28.64 -1.67 15.68
N GLN A 420 -29.06 -2.30 16.76
CA GLN A 420 -28.27 -2.33 18.00
C GLN A 420 -27.00 -3.16 17.84
N LYS A 421 -27.10 -4.36 17.22
CA LYS A 421 -25.96 -5.24 16.97
C LYS A 421 -24.91 -4.55 16.08
N VAL A 422 -25.33 -4.07 14.91
CA VAL A 422 -24.45 -3.43 13.94
C VAL A 422 -23.88 -2.13 14.48
N GLY A 423 -24.71 -1.31 15.12
CA GLY A 423 -24.31 -0.04 15.71
C GLY A 423 -23.28 -0.18 16.83
N LYS A 424 -23.42 -1.20 17.69
CA LYS A 424 -22.42 -1.52 18.72
C LYS A 424 -21.07 -1.84 18.08
N LEU A 425 -21.04 -2.67 17.05
CA LEU A 425 -19.81 -3.06 16.35
C LEU A 425 -19.13 -1.87 15.68
N ILE A 426 -19.89 -0.97 15.04
CA ILE A 426 -19.34 0.27 14.47
C ILE A 426 -18.78 1.16 15.60
N GLY A 427 -19.51 1.32 16.70
CA GLY A 427 -19.05 2.08 17.86
C GLY A 427 -17.76 1.56 18.49
N GLU A 428 -17.52 0.26 18.40
CA GLU A 428 -16.28 -0.41 18.81
C GLU A 428 -15.21 -0.44 17.71
N PHE A 429 -15.43 0.22 16.57
CA PHE A 429 -14.56 0.24 15.39
C PHE A 429 -14.35 -1.13 14.73
N ASN A 430 -15.23 -2.08 14.96
CA ASN A 430 -15.19 -3.41 14.34
C ASN A 430 -16.03 -3.43 13.06
N PHE A 431 -15.53 -2.78 12.01
CA PHE A 431 -16.27 -2.57 10.76
C PHE A 431 -16.49 -3.86 9.97
N ILE A 432 -15.57 -4.85 10.07
CA ILE A 432 -15.70 -6.16 9.43
C ILE A 432 -16.95 -6.87 9.96
N GLU A 433 -17.01 -7.06 11.27
CA GLU A 433 -18.12 -7.80 11.87
C GLU A 433 -19.45 -7.04 11.78
N ALA A 434 -19.38 -5.69 11.73
CA ALA A 434 -20.54 -4.86 11.46
C ALA A 434 -21.08 -5.12 10.04
N LEU A 435 -20.23 -5.09 9.01
CA LEU A 435 -20.63 -5.37 7.63
C LEU A 435 -21.09 -6.82 7.44
N LYS A 436 -20.36 -7.79 8.02
CA LYS A 436 -20.82 -9.20 8.05
C LYS A 436 -22.20 -9.36 8.64
N SER A 437 -22.51 -8.65 9.75
CA SER A 437 -23.83 -8.68 10.37
C SER A 437 -24.92 -8.11 9.46
N VAL A 438 -24.61 -7.16 8.59
CA VAL A 438 -25.53 -6.70 7.54
C VAL A 438 -25.74 -7.78 6.48
N MET A 439 -24.65 -8.42 6.03
CA MET A 439 -24.71 -9.50 5.03
C MET A 439 -25.43 -10.74 5.56
N GLU A 440 -25.33 -11.04 6.86
CA GLU A 440 -26.09 -12.09 7.53
C GLU A 440 -27.61 -11.91 7.36
N LEU A 441 -28.11 -10.66 7.36
CA LEU A 441 -29.54 -10.41 7.09
C LEU A 441 -29.95 -10.81 5.66
N ALA A 442 -29.08 -10.59 4.67
CA ALA A 442 -29.35 -11.01 3.29
C ALA A 442 -29.32 -12.54 3.16
N HIS A 443 -28.39 -13.21 3.82
CA HIS A 443 -28.34 -14.67 3.89
C HIS A 443 -29.60 -15.24 4.57
N LEU A 444 -29.97 -14.68 5.72
CA LEU A 444 -31.17 -15.07 6.46
C LEU A 444 -32.43 -14.89 5.61
N GLY A 445 -32.51 -13.79 4.85
CA GLY A 445 -33.62 -13.52 3.93
C GLY A 445 -33.70 -14.52 2.79
N ASN A 446 -32.56 -14.90 2.18
CA ASN A 446 -32.54 -15.93 1.13
C ASN A 446 -32.97 -17.31 1.68
N GLN A 447 -32.48 -17.71 2.86
CA GLN A 447 -32.89 -18.95 3.52
C GLN A 447 -34.40 -18.94 3.80
N TYR A 448 -34.90 -17.83 4.35
CA TYR A 448 -36.32 -17.66 4.67
C TYR A 448 -37.21 -17.78 3.40
N LEU A 449 -36.85 -17.14 2.30
CA LEU A 449 -37.59 -17.29 1.04
C LEU A 449 -37.58 -18.74 0.54
N ASN A 450 -36.43 -19.42 0.65
CA ASN A 450 -36.34 -20.83 0.20
C ASN A 450 -37.15 -21.78 1.10
N GLU A 451 -37.20 -21.55 2.42
CA GLU A 451 -38.00 -22.31 3.37
C GLU A 451 -39.52 -22.13 3.15
N LYS A 452 -39.93 -20.88 2.81
CA LYS A 452 -41.35 -20.51 2.70
C LYS A 452 -41.94 -20.63 1.28
N GLU A 453 -41.07 -20.75 0.28
CA GLU A 453 -41.44 -20.87 -1.13
C GLU A 453 -42.56 -19.90 -1.58
N PRO A 454 -42.43 -18.57 -1.39
CA PRO A 454 -43.52 -17.62 -1.69
C PRO A 454 -43.89 -17.57 -3.18
N TRP A 455 -43.05 -18.10 -4.09
CA TRP A 455 -43.44 -18.28 -5.49
C TRP A 455 -44.52 -19.32 -5.71
N LYS A 456 -44.71 -20.24 -4.75
CA LYS A 456 -45.79 -21.21 -4.72
C LYS A 456 -46.98 -20.71 -3.90
N SER A 457 -46.74 -20.32 -2.66
CA SER A 457 -47.77 -19.97 -1.67
C SER A 457 -48.39 -18.59 -1.89
N LYS A 458 -47.66 -17.63 -2.44
CA LYS A 458 -48.01 -16.19 -2.54
C LYS A 458 -48.41 -15.60 -1.20
N ASP A 459 -47.85 -16.11 -0.07
CA ASP A 459 -48.19 -15.68 1.27
C ASP A 459 -47.78 -14.21 1.50
N PRO A 460 -48.75 -13.32 1.81
CA PRO A 460 -48.48 -11.91 2.04
C PRO A 460 -47.60 -11.66 3.27
N SER A 461 -47.65 -12.53 4.28
CA SER A 461 -46.82 -12.40 5.47
C SER A 461 -45.34 -12.60 5.14
N VAL A 462 -45.05 -13.62 4.34
CA VAL A 462 -43.69 -13.94 3.90
C VAL A 462 -43.06 -12.76 3.12
N ILE A 463 -43.82 -12.21 2.19
CA ILE A 463 -43.33 -11.09 1.36
C ILE A 463 -43.18 -9.81 2.20
N TYR A 464 -44.11 -9.57 3.15
CA TYR A 464 -44.00 -8.45 4.09
C TYR A 464 -42.75 -8.55 4.96
N VAL A 465 -42.48 -9.71 5.55
CA VAL A 465 -41.26 -9.97 6.35
C VAL A 465 -40.01 -9.77 5.54
N ALA A 466 -39.93 -10.35 4.33
CA ALA A 466 -38.80 -10.23 3.43
C ALA A 466 -38.54 -8.76 3.01
N ALA A 467 -39.61 -7.99 2.71
CA ALA A 467 -39.47 -6.56 2.37
C ALA A 467 -38.92 -5.74 3.56
N ASN A 468 -39.22 -6.12 4.80
CA ASN A 468 -38.64 -5.47 5.98
C ASN A 468 -37.16 -5.82 6.20
N ILE A 469 -36.71 -7.02 5.83
CA ILE A 469 -35.27 -7.34 5.78
C ILE A 469 -34.59 -6.44 4.76
N VAL A 470 -35.13 -6.29 3.53
CA VAL A 470 -34.56 -5.41 2.49
C VAL A 470 -34.44 -3.96 2.99
N LYS A 471 -35.47 -3.46 3.68
CA LYS A 471 -35.43 -2.10 4.24
C LYS A 471 -34.35 -1.97 5.33
N ALA A 472 -34.24 -2.94 6.24
CA ALA A 472 -33.20 -2.93 7.26
C ALA A 472 -31.80 -2.92 6.63
N ILE A 473 -31.56 -3.76 5.62
CA ILE A 473 -30.32 -3.79 4.88
C ILE A 473 -30.01 -2.43 4.24
N ALA A 474 -30.99 -1.76 3.59
CA ALA A 474 -30.77 -0.44 2.99
C ALA A 474 -30.24 0.59 3.99
N VAL A 475 -30.84 0.63 5.20
CA VAL A 475 -30.39 1.58 6.25
C VAL A 475 -29.03 1.17 6.82
N LEU A 476 -28.86 -0.11 7.17
CA LEU A 476 -27.65 -0.60 7.87
C LEU A 476 -26.42 -0.67 6.97
N SER A 477 -26.60 -0.87 5.66
CA SER A 477 -25.49 -0.88 4.69
C SER A 477 -25.04 0.53 4.25
N SER A 478 -25.85 1.55 4.52
CA SER A 478 -25.59 2.94 4.06
C SER A 478 -24.23 3.50 4.47
N PRO A 479 -23.68 3.28 5.67
CA PRO A 479 -22.33 3.73 5.99
C PRO A 479 -21.24 3.03 5.16
N PHE A 480 -21.46 1.79 4.74
CA PHE A 480 -20.46 0.97 4.05
C PHE A 480 -20.49 1.12 2.53
N ILE A 481 -21.67 0.99 1.93
CA ILE A 481 -21.92 1.00 0.48
C ILE A 481 -23.08 1.96 0.17
N PRO A 482 -22.87 3.27 0.30
CA PRO A 482 -23.94 4.30 0.30
C PRO A 482 -24.73 4.34 -1.02
N GLU A 483 -24.11 4.17 -2.18
CA GLU A 483 -24.82 4.19 -3.47
C GLU A 483 -25.72 2.97 -3.65
N THR A 484 -25.24 1.79 -3.26
CA THR A 484 -26.00 0.56 -3.30
C THR A 484 -27.19 0.63 -2.32
N ALA A 485 -26.94 1.13 -1.11
CA ALA A 485 -27.98 1.37 -0.11
C ALA A 485 -29.05 2.34 -0.62
N GLN A 486 -28.67 3.41 -1.30
CA GLN A 486 -29.60 4.37 -1.92
C GLN A 486 -30.43 3.72 -3.04
N LYS A 487 -29.80 2.90 -3.90
CA LYS A 487 -30.53 2.15 -4.95
C LYS A 487 -31.60 1.22 -4.35
N ILE A 488 -31.29 0.55 -3.24
CA ILE A 488 -32.27 -0.31 -2.53
C ILE A 488 -33.39 0.57 -1.96
N TRP A 489 -33.04 1.68 -1.29
CA TRP A 489 -33.99 2.62 -0.69
C TRP A 489 -34.96 3.20 -1.71
N ASP A 490 -34.45 3.62 -2.88
CA ASP A 490 -35.24 4.15 -3.98
C ASP A 490 -36.21 3.12 -4.58
N GLN A 491 -35.77 1.88 -4.73
CA GLN A 491 -36.60 0.80 -5.27
C GLN A 491 -37.70 0.40 -4.29
N LEU A 492 -37.45 0.51 -2.98
CA LEU A 492 -38.47 0.35 -1.94
C LEU A 492 -39.51 1.51 -1.92
N GLY A 493 -39.39 2.50 -2.84
CA GLY A 493 -40.30 3.64 -2.91
C GLY A 493 -40.18 4.60 -1.72
N GLN A 494 -39.09 4.51 -0.98
CA GLN A 494 -38.84 5.42 0.14
C GLN A 494 -38.36 6.79 -0.36
N LYS A 495 -38.65 7.85 0.38
CA LYS A 495 -38.30 9.22 -0.02
C LYS A 495 -36.99 9.67 0.63
N GLY A 496 -36.27 10.56 -0.05
CA GLY A 496 -35.06 11.19 0.44
C GLY A 496 -33.82 10.28 0.39
N GLU A 497 -32.75 10.77 1.00
CA GLU A 497 -31.45 10.07 1.02
C GLU A 497 -31.36 9.14 2.22
N VAL A 498 -31.01 7.88 1.99
CA VAL A 498 -30.90 6.87 3.06
C VAL A 498 -29.85 7.23 4.11
N GLU A 499 -28.79 7.94 3.74
CA GLU A 499 -27.75 8.41 4.66
C GLU A 499 -28.22 9.48 5.65
N LYS A 500 -29.39 10.13 5.38
CA LYS A 500 -29.99 11.16 6.23
C LYS A 500 -31.08 10.63 7.15
N VAL A 501 -31.47 9.36 7.03
CA VAL A 501 -32.47 8.80 7.91
C VAL A 501 -31.89 8.39 9.26
N LYS A 502 -32.73 8.35 10.30
CA LYS A 502 -32.29 7.89 11.62
C LYS A 502 -31.92 6.41 11.59
N TRP A 503 -30.80 6.05 12.20
CA TRP A 503 -30.32 4.67 12.31
C TRP A 503 -31.36 3.69 12.80
N SER A 504 -32.15 4.10 13.81
CA SER A 504 -33.24 3.31 14.39
C SER A 504 -34.38 2.99 13.41
N LEU A 505 -34.41 3.65 12.23
CA LEU A 505 -35.41 3.36 11.21
C LEU A 505 -35.24 1.96 10.61
N ALA A 506 -34.05 1.36 10.72
CA ALA A 506 -33.81 -0.02 10.29
C ALA A 506 -34.72 -1.05 11.00
N SER A 507 -35.06 -0.81 12.26
CA SER A 507 -36.01 -1.68 13.03
C SER A 507 -37.47 -1.33 12.85
N LYS A 508 -37.83 -0.24 12.16
CA LYS A 508 -39.25 0.13 11.92
C LYS A 508 -39.72 -0.54 10.64
N PHE A 509 -40.87 -1.21 10.73
CA PHE A 509 -41.43 -1.93 9.59
C PHE A 509 -42.07 -0.99 8.56
N LEU A 510 -42.08 -1.45 7.30
CA LEU A 510 -42.77 -0.77 6.21
C LEU A 510 -44.27 -0.74 6.45
N ALA A 511 -44.94 0.35 6.07
CA ALA A 511 -46.39 0.39 6.07
C ALA A 511 -46.93 -0.53 4.94
N ALA A 512 -47.94 -1.30 5.25
CA ALA A 512 -48.69 -2.04 4.24
C ALA A 512 -49.26 -1.05 3.21
N GLY A 513 -49.21 -1.41 1.93
CA GLY A 513 -49.61 -0.54 0.85
C GLY A 513 -48.50 0.39 0.32
N THR A 514 -47.31 0.39 0.93
CA THR A 514 -46.14 1.14 0.38
C THR A 514 -45.91 0.70 -1.03
N LYS A 515 -45.93 1.68 -1.96
CA LYS A 515 -45.71 1.44 -3.39
C LYS A 515 -44.21 1.38 -3.67
N ILE A 516 -43.74 0.28 -4.24
CA ILE A 516 -42.35 0.10 -4.67
C ILE A 516 -42.16 0.44 -6.16
N LYS A 517 -40.92 0.70 -6.57
CA LYS A 517 -40.57 0.88 -7.98
C LYS A 517 -40.31 -0.48 -8.65
N ALA A 518 -40.36 -0.51 -9.97
CA ALA A 518 -39.95 -1.69 -10.73
C ALA A 518 -38.52 -2.10 -10.38
N PRO A 519 -38.29 -3.38 -10.02
CA PRO A 519 -36.96 -3.84 -9.60
C PRO A 519 -35.97 -3.77 -10.74
N LYS A 520 -34.78 -3.26 -10.43
CA LYS A 520 -33.61 -3.23 -11.32
C LYS A 520 -32.44 -3.89 -10.60
N PRO A 521 -31.52 -4.56 -11.32
CA PRO A 521 -30.28 -5.06 -10.72
C PRO A 521 -29.55 -3.91 -10.00
N ILE A 522 -29.18 -4.14 -8.75
CA ILE A 522 -28.45 -3.15 -7.91
C ILE A 522 -26.95 -3.36 -7.97
N ILE A 523 -26.53 -4.57 -8.29
CA ILE A 523 -25.13 -4.99 -8.40
C ILE A 523 -24.94 -5.62 -9.78
N GLN A 524 -23.84 -5.29 -10.42
CA GLN A 524 -23.34 -5.93 -11.62
C GLN A 524 -22.17 -6.83 -11.26
N LYS A 525 -22.15 -8.04 -11.81
CA LYS A 525 -20.99 -8.93 -11.67
C LYS A 525 -19.77 -8.30 -12.32
N VAL A 526 -18.64 -8.56 -11.76
CA VAL A 526 -17.34 -8.15 -12.30
C VAL A 526 -16.64 -9.37 -12.89
N GLU A 527 -15.92 -9.14 -13.96
CA GLU A 527 -15.00 -10.09 -14.54
C GLU A 527 -13.63 -9.41 -14.52
N ILE A 528 -12.70 -9.99 -13.79
CA ILE A 528 -11.32 -9.55 -13.79
C ILE A 528 -10.65 -10.33 -14.91
N GLU A 529 -10.38 -9.66 -16.02
CA GLU A 529 -9.36 -10.18 -16.94
C GLU A 529 -8.13 -10.45 -16.09
N GLU A 530 -7.62 -11.68 -16.11
CA GLU A 530 -6.37 -11.98 -15.42
C GLU A 530 -5.39 -10.88 -15.84
N VAL A 531 -5.01 -10.03 -14.90
CA VAL A 531 -3.88 -9.13 -15.09
C VAL A 531 -2.65 -10.03 -15.03
N VAL A 532 -2.48 -10.82 -16.07
CA VAL A 532 -1.16 -11.29 -16.44
C VAL A 532 -0.41 -9.99 -16.72
N PRO A 533 0.59 -9.62 -15.92
CA PRO A 533 1.41 -8.47 -16.26
C PRO A 533 1.78 -8.66 -17.75
N GLU A 534 1.44 -7.69 -18.60
CA GLU A 534 1.94 -7.70 -19.97
C GLU A 534 3.46 -7.62 -19.88
N TYR A 535 4.08 -8.77 -19.73
CA TYR A 535 5.51 -8.89 -19.93
C TYR A 535 5.71 -8.69 -21.42
N THR A 536 6.15 -7.49 -21.81
CA THR A 536 6.66 -7.29 -23.16
C THR A 536 7.70 -8.36 -23.40
N ASP A 537 7.50 -9.12 -24.47
CA ASP A 537 8.41 -10.18 -24.89
C ASP A 537 9.84 -9.67 -24.91
N LYS A 538 10.70 -10.31 -24.13
CA LYS A 538 12.10 -9.91 -24.07
C LYS A 538 12.84 -10.37 -25.32
N LYS A 539 13.62 -9.45 -25.90
CA LYS A 539 14.59 -9.75 -26.97
C LYS A 539 15.98 -9.70 -26.38
N VAL A 540 16.88 -10.42 -27.00
CA VAL A 540 18.31 -10.42 -26.64
C VAL A 540 19.07 -9.70 -27.78
N ILE A 541 19.82 -8.68 -27.42
CA ILE A 541 20.68 -7.90 -28.32
C ILE A 541 22.12 -8.17 -27.86
N ALA A 542 22.95 -8.72 -28.72
CA ALA A 542 24.36 -8.93 -28.43
C ALA A 542 25.21 -7.85 -29.08
N ASP A 543 26.23 -7.37 -28.37
CA ASP A 543 27.24 -6.47 -28.93
C ASP A 543 28.10 -7.22 -29.99
N PRO A 544 28.57 -6.56 -31.05
CA PRO A 544 29.33 -7.20 -32.12
C PRO A 544 30.58 -7.97 -31.66
N GLU A 545 31.20 -7.55 -30.56
CA GLU A 545 32.33 -8.26 -29.96
C GLU A 545 31.92 -9.57 -29.30
N ILE A 546 30.75 -9.61 -28.65
CA ILE A 546 30.16 -10.82 -28.06
C ILE A 546 29.71 -11.76 -29.18
N GLU A 547 29.08 -11.25 -30.25
CA GLU A 547 28.70 -12.06 -31.43
C GLU A 547 29.89 -12.78 -32.04
N LYS A 548 31.00 -12.09 -32.27
CA LYS A 548 32.25 -12.71 -32.75
C LYS A 548 32.79 -13.81 -31.84
N GLN A 549 32.65 -13.67 -30.54
CA GLN A 549 33.05 -14.70 -29.58
C GLN A 549 32.15 -15.92 -29.61
N ILE A 550 30.85 -15.71 -29.82
CA ILE A 550 29.86 -16.78 -29.98
C ILE A 550 30.11 -17.51 -31.33
N GLU A 551 30.22 -16.78 -32.44
CA GLU A 551 30.52 -17.32 -33.77
C GLU A 551 31.83 -18.13 -33.80
N SER A 552 32.85 -17.63 -33.12
CA SER A 552 34.15 -18.33 -33.00
C SER A 552 34.13 -19.47 -31.95
N LYS A 553 32.95 -19.78 -31.37
CA LYS A 553 32.74 -20.84 -30.37
C LYS A 553 33.62 -20.71 -29.11
N LYS A 554 34.04 -19.49 -28.77
CA LYS A 554 34.81 -19.24 -27.53
C LYS A 554 33.94 -19.22 -26.32
N ILE A 555 32.72 -18.73 -26.47
CA ILE A 555 31.64 -18.75 -25.47
C ILE A 555 30.36 -19.28 -26.12
N SER A 556 29.46 -19.80 -25.30
CA SER A 556 28.11 -20.19 -25.70
C SER A 556 27.13 -19.81 -24.60
N ILE A 557 25.90 -19.51 -24.99
CA ILE A 557 24.83 -19.11 -24.07
C ILE A 557 23.48 -19.52 -24.65
N ALA A 558 22.56 -19.88 -23.74
CA ALA A 558 21.18 -20.09 -24.10
C ALA A 558 20.27 -19.42 -23.06
N LEU A 559 19.23 -18.73 -23.54
CA LEU A 559 18.28 -17.99 -22.74
C LEU A 559 16.84 -18.44 -23.09
N ALA A 560 16.03 -18.63 -22.07
CA ALA A 560 14.61 -18.85 -22.20
C ALA A 560 13.81 -17.88 -21.32
N GLU A 561 12.69 -17.46 -21.81
CA GLU A 561 11.69 -16.70 -21.07
C GLU A 561 10.62 -17.67 -20.58
N VAL A 562 10.34 -17.68 -19.29
CA VAL A 562 9.31 -18.49 -18.64
C VAL A 562 8.27 -17.58 -18.03
N LYS A 563 6.99 -17.79 -18.31
CA LYS A 563 5.86 -16.97 -17.87
C LYS A 563 4.78 -17.79 -17.19
N GLY A 564 3.94 -17.13 -16.37
CA GLY A 564 2.78 -17.78 -15.72
C GLY A 564 3.16 -18.76 -14.61
N ILE A 565 4.34 -18.62 -14.00
CA ILE A 565 4.80 -19.50 -12.93
C ILE A 565 4.29 -19.08 -11.55
N LYS A 566 4.09 -20.08 -10.69
CA LYS A 566 3.79 -19.89 -9.27
C LYS A 566 4.91 -20.54 -8.43
N VAL A 567 5.84 -19.71 -7.98
CA VAL A 567 7.00 -20.14 -7.21
C VAL A 567 6.57 -20.61 -5.82
N GLN A 568 6.97 -21.83 -5.44
CA GLN A 568 6.66 -22.41 -4.13
C GLN A 568 7.90 -22.44 -3.25
N ARG A 569 7.70 -22.52 -1.94
CA ARG A 569 8.83 -22.67 -1.00
C ARG A 569 9.51 -24.02 -1.15
N ARG A 570 8.73 -25.10 -1.34
CA ARG A 570 9.19 -26.47 -1.48
C ARG A 570 8.18 -27.31 -2.27
N ALA A 571 8.68 -28.32 -2.95
CA ALA A 571 7.86 -29.36 -3.58
C ALA A 571 8.41 -30.73 -3.19
N GLY A 572 7.57 -31.60 -2.65
CA GLY A 572 8.01 -32.88 -2.08
C GLY A 572 8.70 -33.79 -3.07
N GLU A 573 8.29 -33.77 -4.35
CA GLU A 573 8.94 -34.53 -5.42
C GLU A 573 10.30 -33.93 -5.78
N LEU A 574 10.44 -32.61 -5.83
CA LEU A 574 11.71 -31.92 -6.06
C LEU A 574 12.73 -32.25 -4.96
N GLU A 575 12.32 -32.34 -3.71
CA GLU A 575 13.19 -32.74 -2.60
C GLU A 575 13.71 -34.17 -2.76
N ARG A 576 12.88 -35.07 -3.31
CA ARG A 576 13.36 -36.46 -3.66
C ARG A 576 14.36 -36.41 -4.80
N MET A 577 14.14 -35.60 -5.83
CA MET A 577 15.10 -35.44 -6.93
C MET A 577 16.42 -34.84 -6.46
N LYS A 578 16.42 -33.84 -5.57
CA LYS A 578 17.63 -33.27 -4.95
C LYS A 578 18.42 -34.35 -4.19
N LYS A 579 17.76 -35.23 -3.43
CA LYS A 579 18.39 -36.32 -2.71
C LYS A 579 18.98 -37.37 -3.68
N ALA A 580 18.31 -37.65 -4.79
CA ALA A 580 18.84 -38.51 -5.84
C ALA A 580 20.09 -37.90 -6.49
N ALA A 581 20.05 -36.64 -6.83
CA ALA A 581 21.20 -35.92 -7.40
C ALA A 581 22.45 -35.96 -6.52
N LEU A 582 22.29 -35.96 -5.19
CA LEU A 582 23.41 -36.13 -4.24
C LEU A 582 24.01 -37.53 -4.27
N LYS A 583 23.18 -38.58 -4.51
CA LYS A 583 23.64 -39.96 -4.61
C LYS A 583 24.35 -40.26 -5.94
N ASP A 584 23.81 -39.64 -7.02
CA ASP A 584 24.28 -39.86 -8.39
C ASP A 584 25.39 -38.86 -8.79
N PHE A 585 26.04 -38.20 -7.81
CA PHE A 585 27.06 -37.19 -8.06
C PHE A 585 28.33 -37.75 -8.63
N ASP A 586 28.60 -37.50 -9.90
CA ASP A 586 29.84 -37.80 -10.60
C ASP A 586 30.83 -36.64 -10.44
N ARG A 587 31.67 -36.78 -9.41
CA ARG A 587 32.62 -35.71 -9.05
C ARG A 587 33.62 -35.41 -10.17
N GLU A 588 34.14 -36.45 -10.83
CA GLU A 588 35.19 -36.30 -11.86
C GLU A 588 34.61 -35.53 -13.07
N LYS A 589 33.46 -35.96 -13.54
CA LYS A 589 32.77 -35.29 -14.66
C LYS A 589 32.42 -33.85 -14.34
N VAL A 590 31.89 -33.57 -13.16
CA VAL A 590 31.49 -32.23 -12.76
C VAL A 590 32.70 -31.30 -12.63
N TYR A 591 33.75 -31.73 -11.96
CA TYR A 591 34.97 -30.92 -11.84
C TYR A 591 35.68 -30.71 -13.20
N LYS A 592 35.62 -31.64 -14.13
CA LYS A 592 36.10 -31.46 -15.49
C LYS A 592 35.35 -30.36 -16.21
N THR A 593 34.03 -30.29 -16.04
CA THR A 593 33.20 -29.21 -16.58
C THR A 593 33.54 -27.86 -15.91
N VAL A 594 33.62 -27.81 -14.59
CA VAL A 594 34.01 -26.61 -13.83
C VAL A 594 35.39 -26.11 -14.27
N GLU A 595 36.38 -26.99 -14.40
CA GLU A 595 37.74 -26.64 -14.82
C GLU A 595 37.74 -26.00 -16.23
N SER A 596 36.86 -26.45 -17.12
CA SER A 596 36.76 -25.90 -18.47
C SER A 596 36.39 -24.43 -18.52
N TYR A 597 35.76 -23.86 -17.46
CA TYR A 597 35.44 -22.43 -17.33
C TYR A 597 36.60 -21.59 -16.80
N ARG A 598 37.60 -22.16 -16.13
CA ARG A 598 38.71 -21.40 -15.51
C ARG A 598 39.49 -20.57 -16.54
N TYR A 599 39.64 -21.10 -17.75
CA TYR A 599 40.28 -20.39 -18.83
C TYR A 599 39.54 -19.08 -19.20
N LEU A 600 38.21 -19.09 -19.17
CA LEU A 600 37.40 -17.88 -19.40
C LEU A 600 37.44 -16.94 -18.20
N LEU A 601 37.41 -17.46 -17.00
CA LEU A 601 37.46 -16.65 -15.77
C LEU A 601 38.77 -15.81 -15.74
N SER A 602 39.90 -16.42 -16.04
CA SER A 602 41.20 -15.72 -16.07
C SER A 602 41.28 -14.57 -17.07
N LYS A 603 40.41 -14.54 -18.08
CA LYS A 603 40.32 -13.47 -19.08
C LYS A 603 39.27 -12.42 -18.79
N ILE A 604 38.28 -12.77 -18.01
CA ILE A 604 37.04 -11.96 -17.78
C ILE A 604 37.08 -11.29 -16.42
N ASP A 605 37.57 -11.99 -15.39
CA ASP A 605 37.56 -11.50 -14.02
C ASP A 605 38.99 -11.14 -13.55
N LYS A 606 39.20 -9.86 -13.23
CA LYS A 606 40.38 -9.38 -12.52
C LYS A 606 40.19 -9.38 -10.98
N GLY A 607 39.09 -9.93 -10.50
CA GLY A 607 38.71 -9.97 -9.09
C GLY A 607 38.96 -11.30 -8.44
N THR A 608 38.62 -11.40 -7.17
CA THR A 608 38.82 -12.58 -6.28
C THR A 608 37.63 -13.54 -6.26
N GLU A 609 36.61 -13.34 -7.12
CA GLU A 609 35.39 -14.14 -7.14
C GLU A 609 35.58 -15.46 -7.92
N GLY A 610 35.22 -16.58 -7.30
CA GLY A 610 35.29 -17.91 -7.95
C GLY A 610 34.06 -18.17 -8.84
N LEU A 611 34.13 -19.24 -9.66
CA LEU A 611 33.02 -19.70 -10.50
C LEU A 611 31.78 -20.02 -9.64
N SER A 612 30.59 -19.61 -10.08
CA SER A 612 29.34 -19.85 -9.32
C SER A 612 29.04 -21.34 -9.14
N SER A 613 29.27 -22.16 -10.19
CA SER A 613 29.07 -23.61 -10.08
C SER A 613 30.12 -24.30 -9.17
N GLU A 614 31.39 -23.83 -9.15
CA GLU A 614 32.40 -24.35 -8.24
C GLU A 614 32.04 -24.05 -6.78
N ASN A 615 31.59 -22.82 -6.51
CA ASN A 615 31.14 -22.40 -5.17
C ASN A 615 29.96 -23.25 -4.69
N LEU A 616 29.01 -23.56 -5.57
CA LEU A 616 27.88 -24.42 -5.29
C LEU A 616 28.34 -25.85 -4.96
N VAL A 617 29.24 -26.43 -5.76
CA VAL A 617 29.76 -27.80 -5.51
C VAL A 617 30.47 -27.85 -4.18
N LYS A 618 31.36 -26.91 -3.87
CA LYS A 618 32.09 -26.85 -2.59
C LYS A 618 31.10 -26.69 -1.41
N TYR A 619 30.08 -25.88 -1.56
CA TYR A 619 29.04 -25.77 -0.53
C TYR A 619 28.33 -27.08 -0.29
N VAL A 620 27.89 -27.77 -1.34
CA VAL A 620 27.19 -29.05 -1.23
C VAL A 620 28.10 -30.16 -0.65
N GLU A 621 29.37 -30.19 -1.05
CA GLU A 621 30.36 -31.17 -0.48
C GLU A 621 30.56 -30.95 1.02
N SER A 622 30.55 -29.70 1.49
CA SER A 622 30.64 -29.32 2.90
C SER A 622 29.35 -29.58 3.66
N ALA A 623 28.21 -29.04 3.16
CA ALA A 623 26.91 -29.09 3.85
C ALA A 623 26.21 -30.45 3.72
N LYS A 624 26.64 -31.31 2.81
CA LYS A 624 25.99 -32.60 2.46
C LYS A 624 24.54 -32.48 2.02
N MET A 625 24.16 -31.31 1.55
CA MET A 625 22.82 -31.02 1.09
C MET A 625 22.83 -29.89 0.02
N LEU A 626 21.88 -29.95 -0.92
CA LEU A 626 21.62 -28.87 -1.85
C LEU A 626 20.89 -27.68 -1.14
N PRO A 627 21.11 -26.43 -1.59
CA PRO A 627 20.39 -25.28 -1.05
C PRO A 627 18.88 -25.49 -1.07
N ASN A 628 18.19 -24.87 -0.11
CA ASN A 628 16.72 -24.82 -0.02
C ASN A 628 16.27 -23.35 -0.03
N ILE A 629 16.01 -22.82 -1.21
CA ILE A 629 15.66 -21.42 -1.42
C ILE A 629 14.19 -21.30 -1.82
N ASN A 630 13.87 -21.75 -3.03
CA ASN A 630 12.51 -21.86 -3.58
C ASN A 630 12.57 -22.84 -4.77
N THR A 631 11.40 -23.23 -5.30
CA THR A 631 11.33 -24.26 -6.36
C THR A 631 12.14 -23.92 -7.60
N VAL A 632 12.17 -22.69 -8.07
CA VAL A 632 12.95 -22.28 -9.25
C VAL A 632 14.45 -22.33 -8.98
N ALA A 633 14.87 -21.69 -7.88
CA ALA A 633 16.28 -21.67 -7.48
C ALA A 633 16.82 -23.08 -7.18
N ASP A 634 16.02 -23.91 -6.53
CA ASP A 634 16.39 -25.30 -6.19
C ASP A 634 16.55 -26.15 -7.45
N ILE A 635 15.75 -25.92 -8.50
CA ILE A 635 15.84 -26.62 -9.79
C ILE A 635 17.17 -26.29 -10.47
N TYR A 636 17.48 -25.02 -10.71
CA TYR A 636 18.71 -24.69 -11.43
C TYR A 636 19.97 -25.02 -10.60
N ASN A 637 19.94 -24.87 -9.27
CA ASN A 637 21.05 -25.30 -8.42
C ASN A 637 21.26 -26.81 -8.45
N MET A 638 20.20 -27.62 -8.47
CA MET A 638 20.28 -29.06 -8.61
C MET A 638 20.91 -29.47 -9.95
N ILE A 639 20.49 -28.87 -11.05
CA ILE A 639 21.02 -29.15 -12.39
C ILE A 639 22.46 -28.65 -12.51
N SER A 640 22.81 -27.47 -11.98
CA SER A 640 24.17 -26.95 -11.92
C SER A 640 25.10 -27.89 -11.16
N PHE A 641 24.65 -28.39 -10.01
CA PHE A 641 25.41 -29.39 -9.23
C PHE A 641 25.67 -30.70 -9.99
N LYS A 642 24.66 -31.19 -10.74
CA LYS A 642 24.79 -32.44 -11.55
C LYS A 642 25.70 -32.28 -12.77
N THR A 643 25.75 -31.11 -13.36
CA THR A 643 26.42 -30.88 -14.65
C THR A 643 27.74 -30.11 -14.55
N GLY A 644 27.93 -29.35 -13.48
CA GLY A 644 29.04 -28.41 -13.34
C GLY A 644 28.85 -27.12 -14.18
N MET A 645 27.75 -27.01 -14.94
CA MET A 645 27.46 -25.86 -15.77
C MET A 645 26.99 -24.67 -14.96
N ILE A 646 27.28 -23.48 -15.47
CA ILE A 646 26.86 -22.21 -14.85
C ILE A 646 25.52 -21.80 -15.41
N MET A 647 24.57 -21.52 -14.50
CA MET A 647 23.20 -21.16 -14.85
C MET A 647 22.57 -20.31 -13.76
N GLY A 648 21.51 -19.60 -14.11
CA GLY A 648 20.72 -18.79 -13.20
C GLY A 648 19.30 -18.55 -13.72
N ALA A 649 18.46 -18.00 -12.87
CA ALA A 649 17.13 -17.52 -13.24
C ALA A 649 16.90 -16.12 -12.67
N TYR A 650 16.34 -15.24 -13.47
CA TYR A 650 16.22 -13.80 -13.19
C TYR A 650 14.77 -13.36 -13.27
N ASP A 651 14.26 -12.72 -12.24
CA ASP A 651 12.88 -12.19 -12.24
C ASP A 651 12.72 -11.18 -13.37
N ILE A 652 11.85 -11.52 -14.32
CA ILE A 652 11.62 -10.72 -15.54
C ILE A 652 11.11 -9.31 -15.23
N ARG A 653 10.46 -9.11 -14.09
CA ARG A 653 9.88 -7.82 -13.67
C ARG A 653 10.93 -6.79 -13.28
N ALA A 654 12.10 -7.26 -12.86
CA ALA A 654 13.20 -6.39 -12.49
C ALA A 654 14.09 -6.00 -13.68
N ILE A 655 13.75 -6.47 -14.88
CA ILE A 655 14.51 -6.24 -16.12
C ILE A 655 13.83 -5.13 -16.91
N GLU A 656 14.51 -4.01 -17.12
CA GLU A 656 14.02 -2.87 -17.88
C GLU A 656 14.32 -3.03 -19.38
N GLY A 657 13.26 -3.04 -20.22
CA GLY A 657 13.40 -3.20 -21.67
C GLY A 657 13.95 -4.56 -22.09
N ASN A 658 14.78 -4.59 -23.11
CA ASN A 658 15.40 -5.79 -23.67
C ASN A 658 16.69 -6.19 -22.92
N LEU A 659 17.13 -7.42 -23.13
CA LEU A 659 18.38 -7.94 -22.60
C LEU A 659 19.54 -7.60 -23.54
N ARG A 660 20.66 -7.19 -22.98
CA ARG A 660 21.89 -6.89 -23.72
C ARG A 660 23.04 -7.78 -23.27
N LEU A 661 23.58 -8.55 -24.18
CA LEU A 661 24.87 -9.21 -24.02
C LEU A 661 25.97 -8.24 -24.44
N LYS A 662 26.72 -7.70 -23.49
CA LYS A 662 27.66 -6.60 -23.75
C LYS A 662 29.00 -6.77 -23.05
N VAL A 663 29.99 -6.07 -23.52
CA VAL A 663 31.25 -5.81 -22.82
C VAL A 663 31.13 -4.47 -22.10
N THR A 664 31.47 -4.44 -20.83
CA THR A 664 31.28 -3.27 -19.96
C THR A 664 32.27 -2.15 -20.25
N ASP A 665 31.85 -0.90 -20.01
CA ASP A 665 32.71 0.29 -19.99
C ASP A 665 33.10 0.72 -18.55
N GLY A 666 32.61 0.01 -17.54
CA GLY A 666 32.90 0.23 -16.12
C GLY A 666 31.99 1.25 -15.44
N LYS A 667 30.90 1.68 -16.11
CA LYS A 667 29.91 2.60 -15.56
C LYS A 667 28.62 1.88 -15.14
N GLU A 668 28.53 0.60 -15.43
CA GLU A 668 27.37 -0.22 -15.16
C GLU A 668 27.14 -0.41 -13.65
N LYS A 669 25.87 -0.55 -13.28
CA LYS A 669 25.44 -0.74 -11.89
C LYS A 669 25.29 -2.23 -11.57
N PHE A 670 25.87 -2.65 -10.45
CA PHE A 670 25.79 -4.04 -10.01
C PHE A 670 25.81 -4.17 -8.49
N VAL A 671 24.82 -4.86 -7.94
CA VAL A 671 24.78 -5.25 -6.53
C VAL A 671 24.69 -6.77 -6.48
N PRO A 672 25.75 -7.47 -6.11
CA PRO A 672 25.74 -8.94 -6.06
C PRO A 672 24.70 -9.47 -5.07
N ILE A 673 24.04 -10.57 -5.43
CA ILE A 673 23.06 -11.23 -4.56
C ILE A 673 23.68 -11.56 -3.19
N GLY A 674 22.96 -11.20 -2.12
CA GLY A 674 23.38 -11.44 -0.73
C GLY A 674 24.50 -10.53 -0.22
N SER A 675 25.02 -9.59 -1.01
CA SER A 675 26.07 -8.66 -0.56
C SER A 675 25.49 -7.40 0.09
N GLY A 676 24.31 -6.96 -0.34
CA GLY A 676 23.69 -5.70 0.06
C GLY A 676 24.50 -4.45 -0.32
N ARG A 677 25.63 -4.59 -1.04
CA ARG A 677 26.53 -3.50 -1.41
C ARG A 677 26.87 -3.53 -2.90
N PRO A 678 26.94 -2.36 -3.56
CA PRO A 678 27.42 -2.29 -4.94
C PRO A 678 28.83 -2.86 -5.08
N ALA A 679 29.04 -3.65 -6.12
CA ALA A 679 30.35 -4.10 -6.53
C ALA A 679 30.81 -3.33 -7.76
N LYS A 680 32.09 -3.05 -7.84
CA LYS A 680 32.69 -2.38 -8.98
C LYS A 680 32.68 -3.30 -10.19
N ILE A 681 32.19 -2.81 -11.31
CA ILE A 681 32.34 -3.41 -12.62
C ILE A 681 33.58 -2.81 -13.27
N HIS A 682 34.42 -3.64 -13.87
CA HIS A 682 35.60 -3.17 -14.56
C HIS A 682 35.35 -3.08 -16.08
N PRO A 683 35.95 -2.13 -16.80
CA PRO A 683 35.87 -2.10 -18.24
C PRO A 683 36.41 -3.39 -18.85
N GLY A 684 35.71 -3.93 -19.83
CA GLY A 684 36.09 -5.15 -20.54
C GLY A 684 35.49 -6.46 -19.92
N GLU A 685 34.65 -6.37 -18.89
CA GLU A 685 33.93 -7.52 -18.39
C GLU A 685 32.75 -7.89 -19.30
N GLN A 686 32.48 -9.18 -19.44
CA GLN A 686 31.28 -9.65 -20.16
C GLN A 686 30.11 -9.76 -19.18
N VAL A 687 28.96 -9.22 -19.57
CA VAL A 687 27.78 -9.17 -18.75
C VAL A 687 26.50 -9.38 -19.57
N LEU A 688 25.46 -9.87 -18.89
CA LEU A 688 24.08 -9.70 -19.31
C LEU A 688 23.53 -8.48 -18.56
N ALA A 689 23.08 -7.46 -19.28
CA ALA A 689 22.50 -6.24 -18.74
C ALA A 689 21.09 -6.00 -19.31
N ASP A 690 20.37 -5.03 -18.77
CA ASP A 690 19.14 -4.51 -19.33
C ASP A 690 19.36 -3.16 -20.04
N GLU A 691 18.31 -2.57 -20.60
CA GLU A 691 18.41 -1.29 -21.33
C GLU A 691 18.70 -0.09 -20.43
N SER A 692 18.61 -0.22 -19.11
CA SER A 692 19.02 0.81 -18.15
C SER A 692 20.52 0.74 -17.77
N ASP A 693 21.30 -0.10 -18.46
CA ASP A 693 22.70 -0.44 -18.16
C ASP A 693 22.89 -1.03 -16.75
N SER A 694 21.85 -1.68 -16.22
CA SER A 694 21.93 -2.43 -14.99
C SER A 694 22.36 -3.87 -15.30
N VAL A 695 23.49 -4.29 -14.75
CA VAL A 695 23.99 -5.67 -14.92
C VAL A 695 23.06 -6.65 -14.22
N ILE A 696 22.53 -7.62 -14.96
CA ILE A 696 21.69 -8.71 -14.46
C ILE A 696 22.57 -9.79 -13.87
N THR A 697 23.60 -10.20 -14.63
CA THR A 697 24.62 -11.16 -14.17
C THR A 697 25.98 -10.83 -14.75
N ARG A 698 26.99 -10.91 -13.91
CA ARG A 698 28.40 -10.97 -14.36
C ARG A 698 28.68 -12.37 -14.89
N TRP A 699 29.31 -12.44 -16.04
CA TRP A 699 29.58 -13.73 -16.66
C TRP A 699 30.31 -14.67 -15.72
N LEU A 700 29.81 -15.90 -15.58
CA LEU A 700 30.36 -17.00 -14.79
C LEU A 700 30.37 -16.84 -13.25
N THR A 701 30.04 -15.66 -12.70
CA THR A 701 30.28 -15.42 -11.26
C THR A 701 29.02 -15.16 -10.43
N LYS A 702 28.40 -13.99 -10.54
CA LYS A 702 27.31 -13.57 -9.66
C LYS A 702 26.17 -12.88 -10.39
N GLU A 703 25.01 -12.97 -9.78
CA GLU A 703 23.76 -12.36 -10.19
C GLU A 703 23.50 -11.07 -9.40
N HIS A 704 22.71 -10.18 -9.96
CA HIS A 704 22.28 -8.94 -9.29
C HIS A 704 21.15 -9.20 -8.31
N GLU A 705 21.20 -8.61 -7.11
CA GLU A 705 20.17 -8.72 -6.08
C GLU A 705 18.76 -8.37 -6.57
N LYS A 706 18.62 -7.39 -7.47
CA LYS A 706 17.30 -6.94 -7.98
C LYS A 706 16.55 -8.01 -8.78
N VAL A 707 17.26 -8.94 -9.41
CA VAL A 707 16.66 -9.97 -10.28
C VAL A 707 16.45 -11.31 -9.57
N LYS A 708 16.60 -11.34 -8.28
CA LYS A 708 16.41 -12.51 -7.44
C LYS A 708 15.01 -13.09 -7.58
N ILE A 709 14.92 -14.41 -7.73
CA ILE A 709 13.64 -15.11 -7.74
C ILE A 709 13.05 -15.15 -6.33
N GLU A 710 11.85 -14.64 -6.17
CA GLU A 710 11.08 -14.64 -4.93
C GLU A 710 9.78 -15.44 -5.08
N ARG A 711 9.02 -15.63 -4.00
CA ARG A 711 7.78 -16.42 -4.04
C ARG A 711 6.69 -15.84 -4.92
N ASP A 712 6.72 -14.55 -5.11
CA ASP A 712 5.78 -13.79 -5.92
C ASP A 712 6.26 -13.58 -7.37
N THR A 713 7.39 -14.17 -7.76
CA THR A 713 7.86 -14.17 -9.14
C THR A 713 6.91 -14.98 -10.01
N GLN A 714 6.37 -14.35 -11.06
CA GLN A 714 5.44 -14.95 -12.01
C GLN A 714 6.04 -15.21 -13.38
N GLY A 715 7.28 -14.76 -13.61
CA GLY A 715 8.03 -15.00 -14.83
C GLY A 715 9.51 -14.78 -14.60
N CYS A 716 10.34 -15.52 -15.31
CA CYS A 716 11.78 -15.39 -15.21
C CYS A 716 12.49 -15.62 -16.54
N ILE A 717 13.69 -15.07 -16.65
CA ILE A 717 14.66 -15.43 -17.69
C ILE A 717 15.56 -16.50 -17.12
N VAL A 718 15.59 -17.67 -17.75
CA VAL A 718 16.53 -18.75 -17.43
C VAL A 718 17.73 -18.63 -18.35
N CYS A 719 18.93 -18.64 -17.79
CA CYS A 719 20.19 -18.52 -18.50
C CYS A 719 21.09 -19.73 -18.23
N VAL A 720 21.65 -20.31 -19.28
CA VAL A 720 22.71 -21.31 -19.19
C VAL A 720 23.92 -20.80 -19.96
N GLN A 721 25.06 -20.73 -19.29
CA GLN A 721 26.31 -20.21 -19.86
C GLN A 721 27.25 -21.37 -20.16
N GLY A 722 27.94 -21.30 -21.29
CA GLY A 722 28.86 -22.31 -21.72
C GLY A 722 30.19 -21.72 -22.20
N ASN A 723 31.06 -22.61 -22.70
CA ASN A 723 32.39 -22.27 -23.19
C ASN A 723 32.77 -23.17 -24.38
N LYS A 724 33.97 -22.98 -24.94
CA LYS A 724 34.44 -23.71 -26.12
C LYS A 724 34.41 -25.24 -26.03
N ASN A 725 34.38 -25.80 -24.81
CA ASN A 725 34.40 -27.23 -24.57
C ASN A 725 32.99 -27.82 -24.36
N ILE A 726 31.96 -26.98 -24.28
CA ILE A 726 30.57 -27.38 -24.10
C ILE A 726 29.79 -26.99 -25.36
N PRO A 727 29.32 -27.99 -26.15
CA PRO A 727 28.58 -27.72 -27.38
C PRO A 727 27.30 -26.95 -27.11
N GLN A 728 26.91 -26.05 -28.03
CA GLN A 728 25.68 -25.26 -27.94
C GLN A 728 24.44 -26.17 -27.74
N ALA A 729 24.37 -27.29 -28.46
CA ALA A 729 23.26 -28.26 -28.33
C ALA A 729 23.12 -28.84 -26.92
N GLU A 730 24.25 -28.98 -26.16
CA GLU A 730 24.21 -29.45 -24.78
C GLU A 730 23.66 -28.40 -23.85
N ILE A 731 24.05 -27.15 -24.06
CA ILE A 731 23.52 -26.00 -23.27
C ILE A 731 22.02 -25.83 -23.50
N GLU A 732 21.55 -25.92 -24.74
CA GLU A 732 20.12 -25.85 -25.06
C GLU A 732 19.33 -27.02 -24.45
N LYS A 733 19.92 -28.23 -24.44
CA LYS A 733 19.33 -29.41 -23.79
C LYS A 733 19.14 -29.17 -22.30
N VAL A 734 20.17 -28.64 -21.63
CA VAL A 734 20.12 -28.30 -20.20
C VAL A 734 19.12 -27.18 -19.92
N LEU A 735 19.09 -26.13 -20.77
CA LEU A 735 18.09 -25.05 -20.66
C LEU A 735 16.67 -25.62 -20.73
N LYS A 736 16.38 -26.51 -21.71
CA LYS A 736 15.06 -27.16 -21.85
C LYS A 736 14.73 -28.03 -20.64
N GLU A 737 15.70 -28.76 -20.08
CA GLU A 737 15.50 -29.55 -18.86
C GLU A 737 15.09 -28.68 -17.67
N ILE A 738 15.76 -27.56 -17.46
CA ILE A 738 15.42 -26.57 -16.40
C ILE A 738 14.01 -26.03 -16.61
N CYS A 739 13.71 -25.54 -17.82
CA CYS A 739 12.39 -24.98 -18.14
C CYS A 739 11.28 -25.99 -17.93
N ASN A 740 11.45 -27.24 -18.40
CA ASN A 740 10.46 -28.30 -18.22
C ASN A 740 10.22 -28.63 -16.73
N LEU A 741 11.27 -28.62 -15.91
CA LEU A 741 11.13 -28.79 -14.45
C LEU A 741 10.44 -27.60 -13.81
N ILE A 742 10.74 -26.36 -14.22
CA ILE A 742 10.03 -25.18 -13.73
C ILE A 742 8.54 -25.30 -14.07
N ILE A 743 8.19 -25.61 -15.33
CA ILE A 743 6.79 -25.81 -15.73
C ILE A 743 6.12 -26.92 -14.92
N LYS A 744 6.82 -28.04 -14.70
CA LYS A 744 6.30 -29.17 -13.92
C LYS A 744 5.94 -28.78 -12.47
N PHE A 745 6.78 -27.97 -11.81
CA PHE A 745 6.61 -27.66 -10.39
C PHE A 745 5.96 -26.31 -10.11
N CYS A 746 6.01 -25.39 -11.07
CA CYS A 746 5.53 -24.03 -10.90
C CYS A 746 4.41 -23.64 -11.88
N GLY A 747 4.10 -24.49 -12.89
CA GLY A 747 3.18 -24.16 -13.97
C GLY A 747 3.77 -23.18 -15.00
N GLY A 748 2.92 -22.64 -15.87
CA GLY A 748 3.30 -21.67 -16.88
C GLY A 748 3.74 -22.29 -18.22
N GLU A 749 4.41 -21.48 -19.02
CA GLU A 749 4.96 -21.85 -20.33
C GLU A 749 6.32 -21.20 -20.54
N TYR A 750 7.12 -21.69 -21.52
CA TYR A 750 8.39 -21.08 -21.87
C TYR A 750 8.62 -21.01 -23.37
N ARG A 751 9.44 -20.03 -23.77
CA ARG A 751 10.03 -19.95 -25.11
C ARG A 751 11.53 -19.68 -25.03
N ILE A 752 12.27 -20.24 -25.97
CA ILE A 752 13.70 -19.92 -26.11
C ILE A 752 13.79 -18.56 -26.79
N ILE A 753 14.57 -17.65 -26.21
CA ILE A 753 14.74 -16.29 -26.71
C ILE A 753 16.16 -16.03 -27.24
N TYR A 754 17.11 -16.94 -26.98
CA TYR A 754 18.45 -16.90 -27.54
C TYR A 754 19.14 -18.29 -27.43
N PRO A 755 19.87 -18.77 -28.45
CA PRO A 755 19.87 -18.26 -29.82
C PRO A 755 18.49 -18.43 -30.47
N VAL A 756 18.19 -17.58 -31.42
CA VAL A 756 16.93 -17.59 -32.17
C VAL A 756 17.04 -18.52 -33.37
#